data_e9588b5eeea7996762f6a6f679eb40f3
#
_entry.id   e9588b5eeea7996762f6a6f679eb40f3
#
_cell.length_a   1.000
_cell.length_b   1.000
_cell.length_c   1.000
_cell.angle_alpha   90.00
_cell.angle_beta   90.00
_cell.angle_gamma   90.00
#
_symmetry.space_group_name_H-M   'P 1'
#
loop_
_entity.id
_entity.type
_entity.pdbx_description
1 polymer ?
#
loop_
_entity_poly.entity_id
_entity_poly.type
_entity_poly.pdbx_seq_one_letter_code
_entity_poly.pdbx_strand_id
1 'polypeptide(L)'
;MVYAKTQTTFRLNAPSMPKVRIYQNGLGGKAVKTVKMRAIGTNRWEATIKGDLNGKFYTFDMGRGECPGTFAKAVGVNGQRGAIVDLADTDPEGWNDDKRPALASPADLVIYELHVRDFSISPTSGLKHAGKYLALTEPHAIDYLKRLGINAIHFQPLFDFASVDETQLDRPQFNWGYDPKNYNVPEGSYSTDPYSPAVRIREFKTMVQALHKAGIRVIFDAVYNHTFDIDGSNFQRTYPDYYFRKTADGKYSNGSGCGNETASERPLMREFMIESVKYWIEEFHIDGFRFDLMGVHDIETMNQIRAAVDKIDPSIYIYGEGWSAGSCAFPNERLAMKASTHKLNGIGAFSDDMRDGLRGPFSDDTKGAFLAGLAGEEESIKFGIVGGIAHPQVDMSRVNYDKEPWTNDPTQQISYVSCHDDMCLVDRLKASVPGLRDKNRSASDRTAELIRLDLLGQTAVFTSQGVPFFLAGEEMLRDKKGEHNSFSSPDSINEFNWNNLKQYPQVFEYYRNLIQLRKNHPAFRLSKADAVRKHLEFLPTVCTTANAETANAETAQQQKEEGCVIAFRLKNLEGIDTWRDIIVILNANKEAKTIAIPEGEYSVACSNGVINEDGIGMPLKGKEATVDAQSALILFQK
;
A
#
# COMPACT_ATOMS: atom_id res chain seq x y z
N MET A 1 15.25 -19.83 -17.01
CA MET A 1 15.25 -21.30 -17.10
C MET A 1 13.91 -21.74 -17.66
N VAL A 2 13.92 -22.69 -18.61
CA VAL A 2 12.71 -23.32 -19.17
C VAL A 2 12.85 -24.83 -18.97
N TYR A 3 11.92 -25.38 -18.20
CA TYR A 3 11.88 -26.82 -17.93
C TYR A 3 10.93 -27.53 -18.89
N ALA A 4 11.31 -28.76 -19.25
CA ALA A 4 10.46 -29.77 -19.84
C ALA A 4 10.96 -31.15 -19.39
N LYS A 5 10.09 -32.17 -19.34
CA LYS A 5 10.44 -33.53 -18.88
C LYS A 5 11.62 -34.18 -19.64
N THR A 6 11.86 -33.77 -20.89
CA THR A 6 12.94 -34.31 -21.73
C THR A 6 14.23 -33.49 -21.63
N GLN A 7 14.17 -32.24 -21.21
CA GLN A 7 15.32 -31.35 -21.10
C GLN A 7 15.02 -30.07 -20.34
N THR A 8 16.06 -29.43 -19.77
CA THR A 8 15.98 -28.09 -19.16
C THR A 8 16.96 -27.16 -19.87
N THR A 9 16.47 -25.98 -20.30
CA THR A 9 17.27 -24.94 -20.94
C THR A 9 17.49 -23.78 -19.99
N PHE A 10 18.74 -23.46 -19.73
CA PHE A 10 19.19 -22.35 -18.90
C PHE A 10 19.65 -21.21 -19.78
N ARG A 11 19.24 -19.97 -19.50
CA ARG A 11 19.69 -18.74 -20.15
C ARG A 11 20.13 -17.74 -19.11
N LEU A 12 21.18 -16.98 -19.42
CA LEU A 12 21.73 -15.97 -18.54
C LEU A 12 22.37 -14.83 -19.34
N ASN A 13 22.19 -13.59 -18.87
CA ASN A 13 22.96 -12.45 -19.32
C ASN A 13 24.17 -12.26 -18.39
N ALA A 14 25.38 -12.35 -18.92
CA ALA A 14 26.62 -12.22 -18.16
C ALA A 14 27.76 -11.73 -19.06
N PRO A 15 28.75 -10.95 -18.54
CA PRO A 15 29.87 -10.44 -19.33
C PRO A 15 30.91 -11.50 -19.65
N SER A 16 30.88 -12.66 -18.98
CA SER A 16 31.80 -13.78 -19.18
C SER A 16 31.04 -15.09 -19.16
N MET A 17 31.63 -16.15 -19.75
CA MET A 17 31.05 -17.48 -19.92
C MET A 17 30.68 -18.12 -18.56
N PRO A 18 29.37 -18.35 -18.30
CA PRO A 18 28.91 -19.02 -17.10
C PRO A 18 29.05 -20.54 -17.21
N LYS A 19 29.04 -21.22 -16.04
CA LYS A 19 28.75 -22.64 -15.90
C LYS A 19 27.43 -22.81 -15.17
N VAL A 20 26.64 -23.79 -15.61
CA VAL A 20 25.49 -24.27 -14.83
C VAL A 20 25.94 -25.46 -14.00
N ARG A 21 25.69 -25.42 -12.70
CA ARG A 21 25.92 -26.52 -11.76
C ARG A 21 24.61 -27.11 -11.30
N ILE A 22 24.45 -28.39 -11.32
CA ILE A 22 23.25 -29.11 -10.89
C ILE A 22 23.52 -29.80 -9.56
N TYR A 23 22.56 -29.71 -8.64
CA TYR A 23 22.63 -30.26 -7.29
C TYR A 23 21.44 -31.16 -7.00
N GLN A 24 21.65 -32.12 -6.10
CA GLN A 24 20.57 -32.98 -5.62
C GLN A 24 19.68 -32.27 -4.62
N ASN A 25 20.25 -31.42 -3.77
CA ASN A 25 19.58 -30.77 -2.63
C ASN A 25 19.60 -29.25 -2.75
N GLY A 26 18.61 -28.58 -2.15
CA GLY A 26 18.52 -27.12 -2.09
C GLY A 26 19.60 -26.46 -1.23
N LEU A 27 20.16 -27.19 -0.29
CA LEU A 27 21.22 -26.74 0.61
C LEU A 27 22.25 -27.84 0.81
N GLY A 28 23.55 -27.46 0.88
CA GLY A 28 24.66 -28.39 1.07
C GLY A 28 24.94 -29.34 -0.11
N GLY A 29 25.90 -30.25 0.06
CA GLY A 29 26.30 -31.22 -0.95
C GLY A 29 27.09 -30.63 -2.13
N LYS A 30 27.66 -31.53 -2.96
CA LYS A 30 28.45 -31.17 -4.16
C LYS A 30 27.60 -31.19 -5.41
N ALA A 31 28.00 -30.40 -6.42
CA ALA A 31 27.40 -30.47 -7.75
C ALA A 31 27.52 -31.86 -8.35
N VAL A 32 26.40 -32.41 -8.81
CA VAL A 32 26.35 -33.74 -9.49
C VAL A 32 26.65 -33.60 -10.97
N LYS A 33 26.51 -32.41 -11.55
CA LYS A 33 26.83 -32.10 -12.94
C LYS A 33 27.23 -30.62 -13.07
N THR A 34 28.20 -30.35 -13.96
CA THR A 34 28.61 -29.01 -14.33
C THR A 34 28.68 -28.90 -15.85
N VAL A 35 28.02 -27.89 -16.42
CA VAL A 35 27.96 -27.68 -17.88
C VAL A 35 28.39 -26.25 -18.18
N LYS A 36 29.34 -26.08 -19.13
CA LYS A 36 29.69 -24.75 -19.67
C LYS A 36 28.56 -24.28 -20.58
N MET A 37 28.20 -23.01 -20.48
CA MET A 37 27.19 -22.40 -21.35
C MET A 37 27.85 -21.97 -22.68
N ARG A 38 27.09 -22.01 -23.78
CA ARG A 38 27.48 -21.48 -25.07
C ARG A 38 26.94 -20.08 -25.30
N ALA A 39 27.67 -19.25 -26.00
CA ALA A 39 27.19 -17.93 -26.39
C ALA A 39 26.07 -18.08 -27.45
N ILE A 40 25.00 -17.28 -27.27
CA ILE A 40 23.88 -17.13 -28.22
C ILE A 40 23.70 -15.68 -28.66
N GLY A 41 24.57 -14.78 -28.23
CA GLY A 41 24.64 -13.35 -28.53
C GLY A 41 25.63 -12.65 -27.63
N THR A 42 25.76 -11.34 -27.78
CA THR A 42 26.64 -10.53 -26.92
C THR A 42 26.15 -10.59 -25.48
N ASN A 43 27.01 -11.10 -24.58
CA ASN A 43 26.73 -11.28 -23.15
C ASN A 43 25.48 -12.16 -22.86
N ARG A 44 25.03 -12.97 -23.84
CA ARG A 44 23.90 -13.90 -23.70
C ARG A 44 24.37 -15.32 -23.84
N TRP A 45 24.01 -16.16 -22.88
CA TRP A 45 24.50 -17.52 -22.74
C TRP A 45 23.36 -18.52 -22.59
N GLU A 46 23.54 -19.72 -23.12
CA GLU A 46 22.56 -20.79 -23.03
C GLU A 46 23.24 -22.15 -22.78
N ALA A 47 22.59 -22.99 -21.99
CA ALA A 47 22.91 -24.40 -21.87
C ALA A 47 21.63 -25.23 -21.81
N THR A 48 21.59 -26.35 -22.56
CA THR A 48 20.49 -27.31 -22.50
C THR A 48 21.00 -28.63 -21.94
N ILE A 49 20.33 -29.13 -20.91
CA ILE A 49 20.67 -30.40 -20.26
C ILE A 49 19.51 -31.37 -20.51
N LYS A 50 19.82 -32.51 -21.18
CA LYS A 50 18.86 -33.58 -21.47
C LYS A 50 18.50 -34.36 -20.20
N GLY A 51 17.29 -34.87 -20.16
CA GLY A 51 16.72 -35.67 -19.09
C GLY A 51 15.79 -34.83 -18.20
N ASP A 52 15.05 -35.50 -17.35
CA ASP A 52 14.16 -34.89 -16.37
C ASP A 52 14.97 -34.39 -15.18
N LEU A 53 14.93 -33.08 -14.96
CA LEU A 53 15.60 -32.41 -13.84
C LEU A 53 14.61 -31.89 -12.81
N ASN A 54 13.30 -32.19 -12.91
CA ASN A 54 12.34 -31.79 -11.90
C ASN A 54 12.79 -32.24 -10.50
N GLY A 55 12.67 -31.33 -9.52
CA GLY A 55 13.12 -31.58 -8.15
C GLY A 55 14.62 -31.46 -7.92
N LYS A 56 15.44 -31.15 -8.96
CA LYS A 56 16.85 -30.79 -8.79
C LYS A 56 17.02 -29.28 -8.58
N PHE A 57 18.24 -28.94 -8.15
CA PHE A 57 18.61 -27.56 -7.91
C PHE A 57 19.78 -27.15 -8.80
N TYR A 58 19.92 -25.86 -9.03
CA TYR A 58 20.98 -25.33 -9.89
C TYR A 58 21.57 -24.03 -9.36
N THR A 59 22.77 -23.73 -9.82
CA THR A 59 23.40 -22.41 -9.73
C THR A 59 24.07 -22.07 -11.05
N PHE A 60 24.28 -20.76 -11.24
CA PHE A 60 25.22 -20.24 -12.21
C PHE A 60 26.53 -19.88 -11.49
N ASP A 61 27.66 -20.20 -12.14
CA ASP A 61 29.00 -19.89 -11.65
C ASP A 61 29.79 -19.16 -12.73
N MET A 62 30.12 -17.89 -12.46
CA MET A 62 30.95 -17.02 -13.27
C MET A 62 32.37 -16.83 -12.68
N GLY A 63 32.74 -17.64 -11.67
CA GLY A 63 34.01 -17.50 -10.95
C GLY A 63 34.04 -16.46 -9.82
N ARG A 64 32.86 -15.91 -9.45
CA ARG A 64 32.70 -14.87 -8.41
C ARG A 64 31.74 -15.30 -7.30
N GLY A 65 31.54 -16.57 -7.15
CA GLY A 65 30.49 -17.16 -6.32
C GLY A 65 29.31 -17.65 -7.16
N GLU A 66 28.60 -18.58 -6.57
CA GLU A 66 27.44 -19.20 -7.20
C GLU A 66 26.16 -18.46 -6.84
N CYS A 67 25.20 -18.38 -7.77
CA CYS A 67 23.89 -17.80 -7.52
C CYS A 67 22.81 -18.47 -8.38
N PRO A 68 21.52 -18.38 -8.00
CA PRO A 68 20.42 -18.92 -8.81
C PRO A 68 20.15 -18.13 -10.11
N GLY A 69 20.84 -16.99 -10.30
CA GLY A 69 20.61 -16.07 -11.41
C GLY A 69 19.53 -15.04 -11.11
N THR A 70 19.48 -13.98 -11.93
CA THR A 70 18.58 -12.84 -11.70
C THR A 70 17.11 -13.20 -11.80
N PHE A 71 16.73 -14.20 -12.58
CA PHE A 71 15.35 -14.58 -12.86
C PHE A 71 15.02 -16.02 -12.42
N ALA A 72 15.46 -16.42 -11.23
CA ALA A 72 15.02 -17.68 -10.64
C ALA A 72 13.53 -17.64 -10.33
N LYS A 73 12.77 -18.65 -10.73
CA LYS A 73 11.31 -18.78 -10.52
C LYS A 73 10.95 -19.67 -9.34
N ALA A 74 11.91 -20.42 -8.84
CA ALA A 74 11.83 -21.25 -7.65
C ALA A 74 13.22 -21.37 -7.05
N VAL A 75 13.31 -21.51 -5.73
CA VAL A 75 14.56 -21.67 -5.00
C VAL A 75 14.42 -22.73 -3.91
N GLY A 76 15.56 -23.29 -3.48
CA GLY A 76 15.63 -24.07 -2.26
C GLY A 76 15.58 -23.19 -1.01
N VAL A 77 15.53 -23.85 0.14
CA VAL A 77 15.53 -23.20 1.46
C VAL A 77 16.65 -22.15 1.56
N ASN A 78 16.31 -20.98 2.14
CA ASN A 78 17.18 -19.80 2.22
C ASN A 78 17.63 -19.23 0.86
N GLY A 79 16.97 -19.57 -0.26
CA GLY A 79 17.12 -18.90 -1.56
C GLY A 79 18.50 -18.96 -2.23
N GLN A 80 19.41 -19.87 -1.80
CA GLN A 80 20.80 -19.89 -2.33
C GLN A 80 20.95 -20.63 -3.67
N ARG A 81 20.04 -21.56 -3.97
CA ARG A 81 20.02 -22.32 -5.21
C ARG A 81 18.69 -22.20 -5.89
N GLY A 82 18.69 -21.98 -7.19
CA GLY A 82 17.49 -22.11 -8.01
C GLY A 82 16.98 -23.56 -7.96
N ALA A 83 15.67 -23.72 -7.94
CA ALA A 83 15.04 -25.03 -8.05
C ALA A 83 14.45 -25.23 -9.45
N ILE A 84 14.49 -26.46 -9.94
CA ILE A 84 13.87 -26.85 -11.19
C ILE A 84 12.54 -27.48 -10.84
N VAL A 85 11.46 -26.77 -11.14
CA VAL A 85 10.09 -27.15 -10.81
C VAL A 85 9.24 -27.06 -12.08
N ASP A 86 8.41 -28.05 -12.31
CA ASP A 86 7.30 -27.92 -13.23
C ASP A 86 6.24 -27.02 -12.56
N LEU A 87 6.10 -25.79 -13.03
CA LEU A 87 5.20 -24.82 -12.41
C LEU A 87 3.73 -25.24 -12.51
N ALA A 88 3.36 -25.98 -13.57
CA ALA A 88 2.01 -26.51 -13.71
C ALA A 88 1.65 -27.54 -12.60
N ASP A 89 2.64 -28.27 -12.08
CA ASP A 89 2.43 -29.19 -10.95
C ASP A 89 2.17 -28.44 -9.62
N THR A 90 2.37 -27.11 -9.59
CA THR A 90 2.12 -26.28 -8.42
C THR A 90 0.73 -25.63 -8.41
N ASP A 91 -0.04 -25.77 -9.47
CA ASP A 91 -1.37 -25.19 -9.59
C ASP A 91 -2.35 -25.86 -8.61
N PRO A 92 -3.08 -25.10 -7.80
CA PRO A 92 -4.19 -25.65 -7.04
C PRO A 92 -5.34 -26.07 -7.96
N GLU A 93 -6.22 -26.92 -7.47
CA GLU A 93 -7.40 -27.35 -8.23
C GLU A 93 -8.22 -26.13 -8.72
N GLY A 94 -8.54 -26.11 -10.01
CA GLY A 94 -9.29 -25.02 -10.65
C GLY A 94 -8.49 -23.73 -10.88
N TRP A 95 -7.14 -23.76 -10.81
CA TRP A 95 -6.31 -22.58 -11.03
C TRP A 95 -6.50 -21.94 -12.39
N ASN A 96 -6.65 -22.76 -13.44
CA ASN A 96 -6.89 -22.25 -14.81
C ASN A 96 -8.24 -21.56 -14.99
N ASP A 97 -9.19 -21.79 -14.08
CA ASP A 97 -10.50 -21.14 -14.07
C ASP A 97 -10.56 -19.95 -13.12
N ASP A 98 -9.47 -19.66 -12.42
CA ASP A 98 -9.38 -18.53 -11.51
C ASP A 98 -9.56 -17.20 -12.26
N LYS A 99 -10.35 -16.29 -11.69
CA LYS A 99 -10.69 -15.01 -12.32
C LYS A 99 -10.43 -13.87 -11.36
N ARG A 100 -9.73 -12.86 -11.86
CA ARG A 100 -9.60 -11.58 -11.15
C ARG A 100 -10.98 -11.03 -10.83
N PRO A 101 -11.20 -10.51 -9.62
CA PRO A 101 -12.39 -9.73 -9.32
C PRO A 101 -12.49 -8.51 -10.25
N ALA A 102 -13.68 -8.24 -10.78
CA ALA A 102 -13.89 -7.13 -11.70
C ALA A 102 -13.58 -5.77 -11.04
N LEU A 103 -13.01 -4.86 -11.81
CA LEU A 103 -12.72 -3.49 -11.37
C LEU A 103 -13.02 -2.54 -12.54
N ALA A 104 -13.98 -1.63 -12.35
CA ALA A 104 -14.35 -0.66 -13.37
C ALA A 104 -13.43 0.58 -13.36
N SER A 105 -12.98 0.98 -12.18
CA SER A 105 -12.08 2.12 -11.98
C SER A 105 -11.18 1.88 -10.78
N PRO A 106 -9.92 2.37 -10.77
CA PRO A 106 -9.10 2.37 -9.56
C PRO A 106 -9.76 3.07 -8.36
N ALA A 107 -10.64 4.05 -8.59
CA ALA A 107 -11.40 4.72 -7.53
C ALA A 107 -12.37 3.79 -6.77
N ASP A 108 -12.70 2.62 -7.36
CA ASP A 108 -13.55 1.60 -6.72
C ASP A 108 -12.76 0.70 -5.73
N LEU A 109 -11.44 0.79 -5.72
CA LEU A 109 -10.60 0.06 -4.77
C LEU A 109 -10.77 0.61 -3.36
N VAL A 110 -10.76 -0.30 -2.41
CA VAL A 110 -10.55 -0.06 -0.97
C VAL A 110 -9.38 -0.94 -0.57
N ILE A 111 -8.21 -0.33 -0.42
CA ILE A 111 -6.94 -1.04 -0.25
C ILE A 111 -6.65 -1.23 1.25
N TYR A 112 -6.45 -2.47 1.64
CA TYR A 112 -6.10 -2.92 2.99
C TYR A 112 -4.66 -3.41 2.99
N GLU A 113 -3.75 -2.70 3.65
CA GLU A 113 -2.34 -3.06 3.72
C GLU A 113 -2.11 -4.12 4.79
N LEU A 114 -1.57 -5.28 4.41
CA LEU A 114 -1.49 -6.44 5.28
C LEU A 114 -0.14 -7.15 5.20
N HIS A 115 0.40 -7.52 6.36
CA HIS A 115 1.54 -8.44 6.48
C HIS A 115 1.04 -9.85 6.84
N VAL A 116 1.48 -10.87 6.09
CA VAL A 116 0.99 -12.26 6.23
C VAL A 116 1.14 -12.79 7.66
N ARG A 117 2.31 -12.53 8.27
CA ARG A 117 2.59 -13.01 9.63
C ARG A 117 1.79 -12.24 10.67
N ASP A 118 1.77 -10.92 10.62
CA ASP A 118 1.08 -10.06 11.59
C ASP A 118 -0.39 -10.41 11.76
N PHE A 119 -1.04 -10.67 10.62
CA PHE A 119 -2.47 -10.97 10.57
C PHE A 119 -2.86 -12.20 11.38
N SER A 120 -2.03 -13.24 11.38
CA SER A 120 -2.44 -14.55 11.86
C SER A 120 -1.58 -15.16 12.96
N ILE A 121 -0.39 -14.60 13.25
CA ILE A 121 0.57 -15.21 14.18
C ILE A 121 0.09 -15.19 15.64
N SER A 122 -0.72 -14.20 16.01
CA SER A 122 -1.25 -14.10 17.37
C SER A 122 -2.13 -15.29 17.73
N PRO A 123 -1.95 -15.90 18.90
CA PRO A 123 -2.86 -16.94 19.39
C PRO A 123 -4.32 -16.48 19.48
N THR A 124 -4.55 -15.16 19.55
CA THR A 124 -5.90 -14.58 19.60
C THR A 124 -6.62 -14.60 18.24
N SER A 125 -5.92 -14.90 17.15
CA SER A 125 -6.49 -15.00 15.79
C SER A 125 -7.44 -16.19 15.64
N GLY A 126 -7.18 -17.29 16.36
CA GLY A 126 -7.91 -18.55 16.21
C GLY A 126 -7.65 -19.27 14.89
N LEU A 127 -6.67 -18.81 14.10
CA LEU A 127 -6.30 -19.40 12.81
C LEU A 127 -5.30 -20.54 13.01
N LYS A 128 -5.43 -21.60 12.20
CA LYS A 128 -4.62 -22.82 12.32
C LYS A 128 -3.22 -22.66 11.71
N HIS A 129 -3.14 -21.95 10.59
CA HIS A 129 -1.90 -21.76 9.85
C HIS A 129 -1.23 -20.43 10.22
N ALA A 130 -1.01 -20.20 11.52
CA ALA A 130 -0.46 -18.96 12.06
C ALA A 130 0.83 -18.52 11.34
N GLY A 131 0.86 -17.30 10.83
CA GLY A 131 1.99 -16.70 10.11
C GLY A 131 2.24 -17.26 8.70
N LYS A 132 1.28 -17.99 8.10
CA LYS A 132 1.42 -18.67 6.80
C LYS A 132 0.41 -18.17 5.76
N TYR A 133 0.74 -18.36 4.46
CA TYR A 133 -0.18 -18.09 3.34
C TYR A 133 -1.56 -18.72 3.56
N LEU A 134 -1.58 -19.96 4.03
CA LEU A 134 -2.81 -20.73 4.21
C LEU A 134 -3.74 -20.15 5.30
N ALA A 135 -3.26 -19.31 6.21
CA ALA A 135 -4.12 -18.62 7.17
C ALA A 135 -5.18 -17.75 6.46
N LEU A 136 -4.82 -17.15 5.33
CA LEU A 136 -5.69 -16.30 4.51
C LEU A 136 -6.67 -17.10 3.62
N THR A 137 -6.62 -18.43 3.67
CA THR A 137 -7.59 -19.32 3.01
C THR A 137 -8.63 -19.86 3.97
N GLU A 138 -8.42 -19.67 5.27
CA GLU A 138 -9.33 -20.21 6.30
C GLU A 138 -10.66 -19.44 6.31
N PRO A 139 -11.80 -20.13 6.48
CA PRO A 139 -13.12 -19.50 6.44
C PRO A 139 -13.24 -18.30 7.38
N HIS A 140 -12.68 -18.38 8.58
CA HIS A 140 -12.73 -17.29 9.56
C HIS A 140 -12.02 -16.01 9.05
N ALA A 141 -10.86 -16.15 8.42
CA ALA A 141 -10.14 -15.02 7.83
C ALA A 141 -10.91 -14.42 6.63
N ILE A 142 -11.38 -15.28 5.73
CA ILE A 142 -12.16 -14.85 4.56
C ILE A 142 -13.45 -14.15 4.98
N ASP A 143 -14.19 -14.69 5.93
CA ASP A 143 -15.44 -14.10 6.43
C ASP A 143 -15.20 -12.74 7.10
N TYR A 144 -14.09 -12.60 7.85
CA TYR A 144 -13.67 -11.33 8.43
C TYR A 144 -13.43 -10.27 7.36
N LEU A 145 -12.61 -10.57 6.35
CA LEU A 145 -12.26 -9.65 5.27
C LEU A 145 -13.49 -9.24 4.44
N LYS A 146 -14.37 -10.21 4.14
CA LYS A 146 -15.65 -9.93 3.46
C LYS A 146 -16.58 -9.07 4.30
N ARG A 147 -16.68 -9.32 5.61
CA ARG A 147 -17.50 -8.53 6.53
C ARG A 147 -16.98 -7.10 6.66
N LEU A 148 -15.66 -6.90 6.66
CA LEU A 148 -15.05 -5.56 6.64
C LEU A 148 -15.40 -4.80 5.36
N GLY A 149 -15.53 -5.49 4.24
CA GLY A 149 -16.00 -4.93 2.97
C GLY A 149 -14.90 -4.44 2.04
N ILE A 150 -13.63 -4.70 2.34
CA ILE A 150 -12.50 -4.39 1.44
C ILE A 150 -12.62 -5.20 0.14
N ASN A 151 -11.99 -4.73 -0.93
CA ASN A 151 -11.94 -5.43 -2.21
C ASN A 151 -10.52 -5.55 -2.80
N ALA A 152 -9.52 -5.08 -2.08
CA ALA A 152 -8.11 -5.28 -2.42
C ALA A 152 -7.25 -5.40 -1.17
N ILE A 153 -6.30 -6.31 -1.18
CA ILE A 153 -5.25 -6.41 -0.15
C ILE A 153 -3.93 -6.08 -0.81
N HIS A 154 -3.26 -5.06 -0.31
CA HIS A 154 -1.85 -4.81 -0.56
C HIS A 154 -1.06 -5.59 0.49
N PHE A 155 -0.41 -6.65 0.06
CA PHE A 155 0.50 -7.39 0.92
C PHE A 155 1.86 -6.70 0.98
N GLN A 156 2.41 -6.53 2.18
CA GLN A 156 3.83 -6.30 2.36
C GLN A 156 4.63 -7.42 1.71
N PRO A 157 5.94 -7.29 1.46
CA PRO A 157 6.67 -8.16 0.56
C PRO A 157 6.39 -9.65 0.67
N LEU A 158 6.05 -10.26 -0.47
CA LEU A 158 5.73 -11.69 -0.60
C LEU A 158 6.80 -12.47 -1.36
N PHE A 159 7.81 -11.80 -1.92
CA PHE A 159 8.96 -12.42 -2.58
C PHE A 159 9.98 -12.91 -1.54
N ASP A 160 10.88 -13.78 -1.97
CA ASP A 160 11.97 -14.34 -1.15
C ASP A 160 12.94 -13.23 -0.71
N PHE A 161 13.01 -12.98 0.60
CA PHE A 161 13.85 -11.97 1.23
C PHE A 161 14.92 -12.61 2.14
N ALA A 162 15.93 -11.82 2.58
CA ALA A 162 17.15 -12.38 3.13
C ALA A 162 17.18 -12.55 4.65
N SER A 163 16.38 -11.76 5.39
CA SER A 163 16.53 -11.57 6.83
C SER A 163 15.95 -12.68 7.70
N VAL A 164 15.18 -13.62 7.14
CA VAL A 164 14.62 -14.76 7.87
C VAL A 164 15.33 -16.04 7.48
N ASP A 165 15.91 -16.75 8.47
CA ASP A 165 16.49 -18.07 8.26
C ASP A 165 15.38 -19.13 8.21
N GLU A 166 15.03 -19.55 7.02
CA GLU A 166 13.98 -20.54 6.78
C GLU A 166 14.28 -21.93 7.38
N THR A 167 15.55 -22.20 7.74
CA THR A 167 15.93 -23.45 8.41
C THR A 167 15.68 -23.46 9.91
N GLN A 168 15.28 -22.31 10.49
CA GLN A 168 15.11 -22.11 11.93
C GLN A 168 13.78 -21.42 12.27
N LEU A 169 12.69 -21.77 11.57
CA LEU A 169 11.38 -21.16 11.76
C LEU A 169 10.72 -21.50 13.12
N ASP A 170 11.30 -22.39 13.89
CA ASP A 170 10.95 -22.66 15.29
C ASP A 170 11.45 -21.59 16.27
N ARG A 171 12.34 -20.70 15.82
CA ARG A 171 12.84 -19.56 16.60
C ARG A 171 12.08 -18.30 16.24
N PRO A 172 11.89 -17.37 17.20
CA PRO A 172 11.32 -16.06 16.92
C PRO A 172 12.15 -15.31 15.88
N GLN A 173 11.56 -15.04 14.73
CA GLN A 173 12.15 -14.27 13.65
C GLN A 173 11.04 -13.46 13.00
N PHE A 174 11.30 -12.18 12.75
CA PHE A 174 10.37 -11.28 12.10
C PHE A 174 11.12 -10.30 11.21
N ASN A 175 10.58 -10.05 10.04
CA ASN A 175 10.94 -8.92 9.19
C ASN A 175 9.76 -8.56 8.30
N TRP A 176 9.63 -7.28 7.93
CA TRP A 176 8.62 -6.86 6.95
C TRP A 176 8.91 -7.44 5.55
N GLY A 177 10.18 -7.74 5.23
CA GLY A 177 10.58 -8.34 3.97
C GLY A 177 11.11 -7.36 2.92
N TYR A 178 11.45 -6.13 3.29
CA TYR A 178 12.02 -5.13 2.36
C TYR A 178 13.53 -5.30 2.14
N ASP A 179 14.00 -6.54 2.15
CA ASP A 179 15.40 -6.92 1.87
C ASP A 179 15.45 -8.02 0.78
N PRO A 180 15.09 -7.67 -0.48
CA PRO A 180 14.85 -8.61 -1.56
C PRO A 180 16.10 -9.41 -1.95
N LYS A 181 15.91 -10.73 -2.13
CA LYS A 181 16.94 -11.68 -2.53
C LYS A 181 16.61 -12.35 -3.87
N ASN A 182 15.44 -12.97 -3.98
CA ASN A 182 14.96 -13.60 -5.21
C ASN A 182 13.59 -13.06 -5.60
N TYR A 183 13.57 -12.08 -6.49
CA TYR A 183 12.39 -11.25 -6.81
C TYR A 183 11.20 -11.99 -7.43
N ASN A 184 11.42 -13.19 -8.02
CA ASN A 184 10.38 -13.93 -8.73
C ASN A 184 10.01 -15.24 -8.02
N VAL A 185 10.23 -15.31 -6.73
CA VAL A 185 9.99 -16.49 -5.89
C VAL A 185 9.17 -16.08 -4.68
N PRO A 186 8.08 -16.79 -4.34
CA PRO A 186 7.35 -16.56 -3.10
C PRO A 186 8.22 -16.81 -1.86
N GLU A 187 8.03 -16.02 -0.80
CA GLU A 187 8.73 -16.14 0.48
C GLU A 187 8.48 -17.51 1.13
N GLY A 188 9.56 -18.16 1.55
CA GLY A 188 9.48 -19.50 2.11
C GLY A 188 9.06 -19.56 3.57
N SER A 189 9.33 -18.52 4.36
CA SER A 189 8.92 -18.49 5.77
C SER A 189 7.40 -18.43 5.95
N TYR A 190 6.66 -18.00 4.93
CA TYR A 190 5.18 -18.02 4.90
C TYR A 190 4.62 -19.35 4.40
N SER A 191 5.45 -20.29 3.95
CA SER A 191 5.06 -21.65 3.54
C SER A 191 5.04 -22.61 4.73
N THR A 192 4.23 -23.64 4.65
CA THR A 192 4.22 -24.73 5.65
C THR A 192 5.46 -25.64 5.53
N ASP A 193 6.10 -25.67 4.35
CA ASP A 193 7.35 -26.41 4.11
C ASP A 193 8.33 -25.56 3.27
N PRO A 194 9.26 -24.82 3.90
CA PRO A 194 10.23 -24.00 3.20
C PRO A 194 11.28 -24.81 2.42
N TYR A 195 11.45 -26.09 2.75
CA TYR A 195 12.38 -26.98 2.04
C TYR A 195 11.84 -27.46 0.68
N SER A 196 10.52 -27.38 0.48
CA SER A 196 9.87 -27.75 -0.77
C SER A 196 9.53 -26.52 -1.62
N PRO A 197 10.28 -26.26 -2.72
CA PRO A 197 9.99 -25.13 -3.61
C PRO A 197 8.56 -25.16 -4.20
N ALA A 198 8.03 -26.34 -4.47
CA ALA A 198 6.67 -26.50 -5.02
C ALA A 198 5.58 -26.17 -4.00
N VAL A 199 5.80 -26.45 -2.71
CA VAL A 199 4.82 -26.18 -1.65
C VAL A 199 4.63 -24.67 -1.49
N ARG A 200 5.73 -23.89 -1.40
CA ARG A 200 5.61 -22.43 -1.25
C ARG A 200 4.85 -21.77 -2.42
N ILE A 201 5.10 -22.24 -3.64
CA ILE A 201 4.43 -21.72 -4.84
C ILE A 201 2.95 -22.11 -4.82
N ARG A 202 2.62 -23.36 -4.52
CA ARG A 202 1.22 -23.84 -4.46
C ARG A 202 0.43 -23.12 -3.38
N GLU A 203 0.98 -22.94 -2.19
CA GLU A 203 0.30 -22.27 -1.08
C GLU A 203 0.04 -20.80 -1.38
N PHE A 204 1.00 -20.12 -2.03
CA PHE A 204 0.80 -18.75 -2.51
C PHE A 204 -0.36 -18.69 -3.53
N LYS A 205 -0.37 -19.55 -4.55
CA LYS A 205 -1.46 -19.62 -5.53
C LYS A 205 -2.81 -19.94 -4.86
N THR A 206 -2.81 -20.83 -3.87
CA THR A 206 -4.02 -21.18 -3.10
C THR A 206 -4.58 -19.96 -2.35
N MET A 207 -3.70 -19.15 -1.75
CA MET A 207 -4.09 -17.90 -1.10
C MET A 207 -4.73 -16.92 -2.10
N VAL A 208 -4.06 -16.68 -3.23
CA VAL A 208 -4.59 -15.78 -4.28
C VAL A 208 -5.96 -16.25 -4.75
N GLN A 209 -6.10 -17.53 -5.08
CA GLN A 209 -7.38 -18.10 -5.54
C GLN A 209 -8.49 -17.96 -4.48
N ALA A 210 -8.18 -18.16 -3.21
CA ALA A 210 -9.15 -18.00 -2.13
C ALA A 210 -9.64 -16.55 -2.00
N LEU A 211 -8.73 -15.58 -2.11
CA LEU A 211 -9.05 -14.16 -2.09
C LEU A 211 -9.87 -13.75 -3.32
N HIS A 212 -9.54 -14.24 -4.52
CA HIS A 212 -10.32 -14.00 -5.73
C HIS A 212 -11.75 -14.52 -5.61
N LYS A 213 -11.93 -15.75 -5.09
CA LYS A 213 -13.26 -16.31 -4.78
C LYS A 213 -14.05 -15.47 -3.77
N ALA A 214 -13.35 -14.74 -2.91
CA ALA A 214 -13.97 -13.82 -1.96
C ALA A 214 -14.27 -12.42 -2.56
N GLY A 215 -13.90 -12.16 -3.82
CA GLY A 215 -14.04 -10.87 -4.48
C GLY A 215 -12.94 -9.86 -4.10
N ILE A 216 -11.80 -10.32 -3.61
CA ILE A 216 -10.69 -9.50 -3.13
C ILE A 216 -9.50 -9.63 -4.09
N ARG A 217 -9.03 -8.50 -4.62
CA ARG A 217 -7.83 -8.39 -5.44
C ARG A 217 -6.56 -8.48 -4.60
N VAL A 218 -5.50 -8.99 -5.21
CA VAL A 218 -4.18 -9.11 -4.57
C VAL A 218 -3.21 -8.12 -5.20
N ILE A 219 -2.71 -7.20 -4.38
CA ILE A 219 -1.71 -6.21 -4.77
C ILE A 219 -0.36 -6.63 -4.19
N PHE A 220 0.65 -6.69 -5.04
CA PHE A 220 1.99 -7.13 -4.72
C PHE A 220 2.92 -5.94 -4.45
N ASP A 221 3.69 -6.01 -3.39
CA ASP A 221 4.72 -5.02 -3.07
C ASP A 221 5.99 -5.31 -3.87
N ALA A 222 6.32 -4.41 -4.80
CA ALA A 222 7.40 -4.56 -5.75
C ALA A 222 8.63 -3.75 -5.31
N VAL A 223 9.57 -4.41 -4.64
CA VAL A 223 10.80 -3.79 -4.09
C VAL A 223 11.95 -3.96 -5.08
N TYR A 224 11.89 -3.25 -6.21
CA TYR A 224 12.97 -3.32 -7.22
C TYR A 224 14.04 -2.24 -7.04
N ASN A 225 13.86 -1.32 -6.11
CA ASN A 225 14.74 -0.15 -5.93
C ASN A 225 16.11 -0.50 -5.34
N HIS A 226 16.27 -1.63 -4.65
CA HIS A 226 17.54 -2.09 -4.07
C HIS A 226 17.60 -3.61 -3.94
N THR A 227 18.74 -4.14 -3.51
CA THR A 227 18.95 -5.53 -3.11
C THR A 227 19.36 -5.59 -1.63
N PHE A 228 19.11 -6.72 -0.98
CA PHE A 228 19.48 -6.93 0.43
C PHE A 228 20.97 -6.69 0.72
N ASP A 229 21.84 -7.00 -0.24
CA ASP A 229 23.30 -6.83 -0.19
C ASP A 229 23.82 -6.79 -1.62
N ILE A 230 24.84 -5.96 -1.90
CA ILE A 230 25.41 -5.84 -3.24
C ILE A 230 26.16 -7.13 -3.61
N ASP A 231 27.16 -7.51 -2.82
CA ASP A 231 28.11 -8.62 -3.17
C ASP A 231 27.42 -9.99 -3.16
N GLY A 232 26.43 -10.16 -2.27
CA GLY A 232 25.61 -11.37 -2.18
C GLY A 232 24.52 -11.46 -3.23
N SER A 233 24.18 -10.36 -3.90
CA SER A 233 23.04 -10.30 -4.82
C SER A 233 23.25 -11.11 -6.10
N ASN A 234 22.14 -11.61 -6.64
CA ASN A 234 22.15 -12.27 -7.95
C ASN A 234 22.57 -11.31 -9.06
N PHE A 235 22.27 -10.02 -8.92
CA PHE A 235 22.66 -8.98 -9.87
C PHE A 235 24.17 -8.82 -9.95
N GLN A 236 24.85 -8.63 -8.82
CA GLN A 236 26.29 -8.43 -8.79
C GLN A 236 27.05 -9.68 -9.21
N ARG A 237 26.60 -10.86 -8.78
CA ARG A 237 27.24 -12.12 -9.14
C ARG A 237 27.11 -12.47 -10.62
N THR A 238 26.00 -12.11 -11.27
CA THR A 238 25.80 -12.35 -12.70
C THR A 238 26.44 -11.30 -13.58
N TYR A 239 26.26 -10.03 -13.30
CA TYR A 239 26.80 -8.95 -14.11
C TYR A 239 27.30 -7.81 -13.21
N PRO A 240 28.55 -7.82 -12.76
CA PRO A 240 29.11 -6.86 -11.83
C PRO A 240 28.89 -5.40 -12.27
N ASP A 241 28.49 -4.57 -11.33
CA ASP A 241 28.28 -3.12 -11.49
C ASP A 241 27.25 -2.70 -12.53
N TYR A 242 26.60 -3.62 -13.21
CA TYR A 242 25.65 -3.27 -14.26
C TYR A 242 24.29 -2.83 -13.72
N TYR A 243 23.78 -3.52 -12.72
CA TYR A 243 22.41 -3.27 -12.24
C TYR A 243 22.29 -2.17 -11.21
N PHE A 244 23.41 -1.65 -10.71
CA PHE A 244 23.44 -0.62 -9.67
C PHE A 244 23.87 0.73 -10.22
N ARG A 245 23.26 1.82 -9.72
CA ARG A 245 23.75 3.17 -9.99
C ARG A 245 24.99 3.47 -9.17
N LYS A 246 25.88 4.25 -9.77
CA LYS A 246 27.07 4.77 -9.11
C LYS A 246 27.10 6.28 -9.19
N THR A 247 27.63 6.90 -8.17
CA THR A 247 27.94 8.32 -8.12
C THR A 247 29.12 8.65 -9.05
N ALA A 248 29.36 9.92 -9.32
CA ALA A 248 30.42 10.36 -10.22
C ALA A 248 31.84 9.94 -9.74
N ASP A 249 32.05 9.76 -8.44
CA ASP A 249 33.29 9.26 -7.82
C ASP A 249 33.35 7.71 -7.78
N GLY A 250 32.41 7.01 -8.41
CA GLY A 250 32.42 5.56 -8.60
C GLY A 250 31.88 4.74 -7.42
N LYS A 251 31.38 5.37 -6.36
CA LYS A 251 30.71 4.67 -5.25
C LYS A 251 29.31 4.25 -5.63
N TYR A 252 28.77 3.25 -4.95
CA TYR A 252 27.36 2.91 -5.09
C TYR A 252 26.47 4.03 -4.56
N SER A 253 25.48 4.42 -5.34
CA SER A 253 24.45 5.36 -4.94
C SER A 253 23.48 4.72 -3.96
N ASN A 254 22.85 5.52 -3.09
CA ASN A 254 22.01 5.03 -1.99
C ASN A 254 20.67 5.79 -1.90
N GLY A 255 19.99 5.94 -3.02
CA GLY A 255 18.65 6.53 -3.03
C GLY A 255 17.61 5.72 -2.27
N SER A 256 17.84 4.41 -2.07
CA SER A 256 16.97 3.56 -1.26
C SER A 256 17.13 3.73 0.25
N GLY A 257 18.24 4.32 0.72
CA GLY A 257 18.59 4.31 2.15
C GLY A 257 19.12 2.96 2.67
N CYS A 258 19.11 1.91 1.84
CA CYS A 258 19.53 0.55 2.19
C CYS A 258 20.94 0.17 1.70
N GLY A 259 21.77 1.16 1.39
CA GLY A 259 23.16 0.97 0.99
C GLY A 259 23.41 0.80 -0.51
N ASN A 260 22.36 0.71 -1.33
CA ASN A 260 22.46 0.62 -2.79
C ASN A 260 21.17 1.09 -3.47
N GLU A 261 21.24 1.33 -4.76
CA GLU A 261 20.06 1.53 -5.60
C GLU A 261 20.24 0.87 -6.97
N THR A 262 19.16 0.35 -7.52
CA THR A 262 19.16 -0.23 -8.87
C THR A 262 19.07 0.84 -9.95
N ALA A 263 19.64 0.53 -11.11
CA ALA A 263 19.67 1.42 -12.28
C ALA A 263 18.55 1.06 -13.26
N SER A 264 17.30 1.43 -12.96
CA SER A 264 16.11 1.08 -13.75
C SER A 264 16.19 1.55 -15.21
N GLU A 265 16.94 2.65 -15.48
CA GLU A 265 17.16 3.18 -16.82
C GLU A 265 18.04 2.29 -17.70
N ARG A 266 18.78 1.34 -17.12
CA ARG A 266 19.64 0.43 -17.90
C ARG A 266 18.82 -0.69 -18.54
N PRO A 267 19.08 -1.01 -19.83
CA PRO A 267 18.24 -1.92 -20.60
C PRO A 267 17.96 -3.28 -19.93
N LEU A 268 18.97 -3.95 -19.36
CA LEU A 268 18.74 -5.26 -18.72
C LEU A 268 17.99 -5.14 -17.38
N MET A 269 18.14 -4.04 -16.64
CA MET A 269 17.35 -3.83 -15.42
C MET A 269 15.90 -3.53 -15.76
N ARG A 270 15.64 -2.69 -16.75
CA ARG A 270 14.30 -2.40 -17.26
C ARG A 270 13.61 -3.66 -17.78
N GLU A 271 14.31 -4.43 -18.62
CA GLU A 271 13.81 -5.72 -19.12
C GLU A 271 13.47 -6.66 -17.96
N PHE A 272 14.34 -6.74 -16.95
CA PHE A 272 14.12 -7.54 -15.75
C PHE A 272 12.84 -7.12 -15.02
N MET A 273 12.64 -5.83 -14.75
CA MET A 273 11.47 -5.32 -14.04
C MET A 273 10.18 -5.61 -14.81
N ILE A 274 10.16 -5.36 -16.12
CA ILE A 274 9.01 -5.64 -16.98
C ILE A 274 8.65 -7.13 -16.97
N GLU A 275 9.63 -8.00 -17.20
CA GLU A 275 9.39 -9.44 -17.24
C GLU A 275 9.04 -10.02 -15.86
N SER A 276 9.55 -9.45 -14.78
CA SER A 276 9.19 -9.82 -13.42
C SER A 276 7.72 -9.47 -13.11
N VAL A 277 7.29 -8.25 -13.42
CA VAL A 277 5.89 -7.84 -13.25
C VAL A 277 4.94 -8.73 -14.07
N LYS A 278 5.26 -8.98 -15.35
CA LYS A 278 4.47 -9.88 -16.20
C LYS A 278 4.39 -11.29 -15.60
N TYR A 279 5.51 -11.82 -15.10
CA TYR A 279 5.56 -13.15 -14.48
C TYR A 279 4.63 -13.25 -13.26
N TRP A 280 4.61 -12.27 -12.38
CA TRP A 280 3.69 -12.24 -11.24
C TRP A 280 2.22 -12.18 -11.67
N ILE A 281 1.92 -11.46 -12.77
CA ILE A 281 0.56 -11.41 -13.33
C ILE A 281 0.15 -12.75 -13.94
N GLU A 282 1.02 -13.34 -14.78
CA GLU A 282 0.71 -14.52 -15.59
C GLU A 282 0.74 -15.81 -14.77
N GLU A 283 1.70 -15.94 -13.85
CA GLU A 283 1.90 -17.15 -13.06
C GLU A 283 1.10 -17.17 -11.76
N PHE A 284 0.98 -16.00 -11.11
CA PHE A 284 0.37 -15.88 -9.78
C PHE A 284 -0.94 -15.08 -9.76
N HIS A 285 -1.42 -14.64 -10.92
CA HIS A 285 -2.66 -13.88 -11.08
C HIS A 285 -2.73 -12.59 -10.26
N ILE A 286 -1.61 -11.92 -10.02
CA ILE A 286 -1.54 -10.66 -9.27
C ILE A 286 -2.34 -9.56 -9.97
N ASP A 287 -3.08 -8.76 -9.19
CA ASP A 287 -4.08 -7.78 -9.65
C ASP A 287 -3.65 -6.33 -9.53
N GLY A 288 -2.51 -6.08 -8.93
CA GLY A 288 -1.95 -4.74 -8.76
C GLY A 288 -0.55 -4.77 -8.20
N PHE A 289 0.14 -3.63 -8.29
CA PHE A 289 1.51 -3.47 -7.77
C PHE A 289 1.64 -2.15 -7.02
N ARG A 290 2.23 -2.22 -5.82
CA ARG A 290 2.78 -1.07 -5.13
C ARG A 290 4.29 -1.09 -5.32
N PHE A 291 4.85 -0.03 -5.89
CA PHE A 291 6.30 0.10 -6.02
C PHE A 291 6.88 0.80 -4.79
N ASP A 292 7.66 0.04 -4.04
CA ASP A 292 8.46 0.55 -2.93
C ASP A 292 9.47 1.57 -3.46
N LEU A 293 9.58 2.73 -2.80
CA LEU A 293 10.42 3.84 -3.24
C LEU A 293 10.38 4.03 -4.77
N MET A 294 9.17 4.16 -5.33
CA MET A 294 8.96 4.34 -6.78
C MET A 294 9.78 5.52 -7.33
N GLY A 295 10.01 6.54 -6.48
CA GLY A 295 10.85 7.70 -6.81
C GLY A 295 12.34 7.41 -7.07
N VAL A 296 12.81 6.17 -6.84
CA VAL A 296 14.14 5.72 -7.25
C VAL A 296 14.17 5.28 -8.71
N HIS A 297 13.02 4.92 -9.29
CA HIS A 297 12.90 4.46 -10.67
C HIS A 297 12.70 5.60 -11.65
N ASP A 298 13.19 5.44 -12.87
CA ASP A 298 12.97 6.43 -13.92
C ASP A 298 11.56 6.35 -14.53
N ILE A 299 11.02 7.51 -14.94
CA ILE A 299 9.69 7.67 -15.52
C ILE A 299 9.48 6.76 -16.73
N GLU A 300 10.50 6.64 -17.59
CA GLU A 300 10.41 5.83 -18.81
C GLU A 300 10.20 4.35 -18.49
N THR A 301 10.95 3.82 -17.51
CA THR A 301 10.79 2.42 -17.05
C THR A 301 9.40 2.20 -16.47
N MET A 302 8.91 3.09 -15.63
CA MET A 302 7.58 2.97 -15.04
C MET A 302 6.47 2.98 -16.12
N ASN A 303 6.57 3.88 -17.11
CA ASN A 303 5.62 3.92 -18.21
C ASN A 303 5.70 2.69 -19.13
N GLN A 304 6.88 2.13 -19.35
CA GLN A 304 7.03 0.87 -20.11
C GLN A 304 6.45 -0.33 -19.35
N ILE A 305 6.61 -0.39 -18.03
CA ILE A 305 5.93 -1.38 -17.18
C ILE A 305 4.42 -1.24 -17.34
N ARG A 306 3.86 -0.03 -17.20
CA ARG A 306 2.42 0.23 -17.38
C ARG A 306 1.93 -0.25 -18.74
N ALA A 307 2.63 0.12 -19.81
CA ALA A 307 2.29 -0.29 -21.17
C ALA A 307 2.37 -1.81 -21.39
N ALA A 308 3.26 -2.50 -20.71
CA ALA A 308 3.34 -3.96 -20.77
C ALA A 308 2.17 -4.62 -20.02
N VAL A 309 1.81 -4.08 -18.86
CA VAL A 309 0.68 -4.55 -18.04
C VAL A 309 -0.65 -4.30 -18.75
N ASP A 310 -0.85 -3.14 -19.39
CA ASP A 310 -2.06 -2.81 -20.13
C ASP A 310 -2.36 -3.79 -21.28
N LYS A 311 -1.31 -4.39 -21.86
CA LYS A 311 -1.48 -5.43 -22.90
C LYS A 311 -2.00 -6.76 -22.34
N ILE A 312 -1.80 -7.01 -21.04
CA ILE A 312 -2.31 -8.20 -20.36
C ILE A 312 -3.70 -7.91 -19.82
N ASP A 313 -3.82 -6.89 -18.97
CA ASP A 313 -5.09 -6.48 -18.36
C ASP A 313 -4.99 -5.02 -17.85
N PRO A 314 -5.67 -4.05 -18.48
CA PRO A 314 -5.63 -2.65 -18.07
C PRO A 314 -6.29 -2.37 -16.72
N SER A 315 -7.05 -3.32 -16.14
CA SER A 315 -7.63 -3.19 -14.81
C SER A 315 -6.63 -3.42 -13.68
N ILE A 316 -5.41 -3.89 -13.98
CA ILE A 316 -4.34 -4.07 -12.99
C ILE A 316 -3.82 -2.70 -12.58
N TYR A 317 -4.02 -2.33 -11.31
CA TYR A 317 -3.63 -1.02 -10.82
C TYR A 317 -2.17 -0.98 -10.38
N ILE A 318 -1.46 0.10 -10.72
CA ILE A 318 -0.08 0.35 -10.31
C ILE A 318 -0.02 1.67 -9.55
N TYR A 319 0.65 1.67 -8.41
CA TYR A 319 0.94 2.86 -7.63
C TYR A 319 2.24 2.65 -6.83
N GLY A 320 2.73 3.68 -6.18
CA GLY A 320 3.92 3.55 -5.36
C GLY A 320 4.27 4.79 -4.56
N GLU A 321 5.40 4.72 -3.90
CA GLU A 321 5.95 5.83 -3.15
C GLU A 321 6.69 6.78 -4.08
N GLY A 322 6.15 7.98 -4.27
CA GLY A 322 6.72 9.02 -5.12
C GLY A 322 7.91 9.76 -4.49
N TRP A 323 8.77 9.05 -3.77
CA TRP A 323 9.96 9.59 -3.11
C TRP A 323 11.10 8.57 -3.09
N SER A 324 12.28 9.03 -2.65
CA SER A 324 13.45 8.22 -2.32
C SER A 324 13.78 8.42 -0.83
N ALA A 325 14.43 7.44 -0.21
CA ALA A 325 14.90 7.54 1.17
C ALA A 325 16.28 8.22 1.31
N GLY A 326 16.95 8.45 0.19
CA GLY A 326 18.24 9.14 0.10
C GLY A 326 18.44 9.82 -1.24
N SER A 327 19.64 10.28 -1.52
CA SER A 327 19.98 10.94 -2.80
C SER A 327 20.25 9.89 -3.87
N CYS A 328 19.53 9.98 -5.00
CA CYS A 328 19.77 9.16 -6.18
C CYS A 328 20.86 9.74 -7.08
N ALA A 329 21.73 8.91 -7.64
CA ALA A 329 22.68 9.30 -8.67
C ALA A 329 22.04 9.34 -10.07
N PHE A 330 20.86 9.94 -10.19
CA PHE A 330 20.09 10.12 -11.42
C PHE A 330 19.30 11.43 -11.35
N PRO A 331 19.10 12.15 -12.47
CA PRO A 331 18.39 13.43 -12.45
C PRO A 331 16.96 13.32 -11.91
N ASN A 332 16.63 14.13 -10.89
CA ASN A 332 15.32 14.07 -10.21
C ASN A 332 14.14 14.29 -11.16
N GLU A 333 14.28 15.16 -12.17
CA GLU A 333 13.24 15.44 -13.16
C GLU A 333 12.91 14.24 -14.08
N ARG A 334 13.76 13.22 -14.07
CA ARG A 334 13.59 11.96 -14.79
C ARG A 334 13.14 10.81 -13.89
N LEU A 335 13.08 11.01 -12.58
CA LEU A 335 12.63 10.04 -11.61
C LEU A 335 11.11 10.10 -11.42
N ALA A 336 10.51 8.97 -11.08
CA ALA A 336 9.07 8.84 -10.81
C ALA A 336 8.72 9.38 -9.40
N MET A 337 9.20 10.59 -9.10
CA MET A 337 8.86 11.33 -7.89
C MET A 337 7.40 11.76 -7.90
N LYS A 338 6.80 12.02 -6.74
CA LYS A 338 5.40 12.45 -6.61
C LYS A 338 5.07 13.64 -7.51
N ALA A 339 5.90 14.66 -7.52
CA ALA A 339 5.74 15.82 -8.40
C ALA A 339 5.71 15.49 -9.90
N SER A 340 6.23 14.32 -10.30
CA SER A 340 6.22 13.84 -11.69
C SER A 340 5.09 12.86 -12.00
N THR A 341 4.17 12.60 -11.07
CA THR A 341 3.08 11.61 -11.26
C THR A 341 2.19 11.95 -12.46
N HIS A 342 2.02 13.23 -12.76
CA HIS A 342 1.29 13.68 -13.96
C HIS A 342 1.96 13.22 -15.30
N LYS A 343 3.23 12.79 -15.29
CA LYS A 343 3.96 12.20 -16.43
C LYS A 343 3.83 10.68 -16.50
N LEU A 344 3.24 10.07 -15.47
CA LEU A 344 3.04 8.62 -15.39
C LEU A 344 1.66 8.26 -15.94
N ASN A 345 1.60 7.24 -16.81
CA ASN A 345 0.38 6.85 -17.51
C ASN A 345 -0.59 6.09 -16.57
N GLY A 346 -1.37 6.80 -15.76
CA GLY A 346 -2.35 6.20 -14.85
C GLY A 346 -1.74 5.46 -13.64
N ILE A 347 -0.46 5.64 -13.37
CA ILE A 347 0.20 5.14 -12.15
C ILE A 347 -0.05 6.15 -11.03
N GLY A 348 -0.42 5.66 -9.84
CA GLY A 348 -0.70 6.47 -8.66
C GLY A 348 0.50 6.65 -7.74
N ALA A 349 0.38 7.61 -6.82
CA ALA A 349 1.34 7.84 -5.74
C ALA A 349 0.64 8.13 -4.41
N PHE A 350 1.32 7.86 -3.31
CA PHE A 350 0.84 8.17 -1.96
C PHE A 350 0.82 9.69 -1.70
N SER A 351 -0.26 10.19 -1.07
CA SER A 351 -0.42 11.58 -0.67
C SER A 351 0.09 11.81 0.75
N ASP A 352 1.38 12.07 0.90
CA ASP A 352 1.98 12.44 2.19
C ASP A 352 1.51 13.83 2.67
N ASP A 353 1.08 14.73 1.76
CA ASP A 353 0.43 15.99 2.14
C ASP A 353 -0.83 15.74 2.99
N MET A 354 -1.69 14.80 2.55
CA MET A 354 -2.90 14.45 3.30
C MET A 354 -2.56 13.71 4.59
N ARG A 355 -1.66 12.72 4.54
CA ARG A 355 -1.23 11.94 5.71
C ARG A 355 -0.74 12.87 6.81
N ASP A 356 0.24 13.71 6.49
CA ASP A 356 0.89 14.56 7.48
C ASP A 356 0.03 15.75 7.87
N GLY A 357 -0.81 16.25 6.97
CA GLY A 357 -1.84 17.24 7.28
C GLY A 357 -2.86 16.73 8.31
N LEU A 358 -3.20 15.44 8.27
CA LEU A 358 -4.08 14.82 9.26
C LEU A 358 -3.36 14.54 10.58
N ARG A 359 -2.26 13.77 10.57
CA ARG A 359 -1.65 13.20 11.78
C ARG A 359 -0.40 13.92 12.29
N GLY A 360 0.22 14.77 11.48
CA GLY A 360 1.48 15.44 11.76
C GLY A 360 2.66 14.88 10.95
N PRO A 361 3.78 15.61 10.88
CA PRO A 361 4.89 15.34 9.97
C PRO A 361 5.60 14.01 10.29
N PHE A 362 6.04 13.31 9.26
CA PHE A 362 6.82 12.07 9.38
C PHE A 362 8.12 12.26 10.20
N SER A 363 8.71 13.43 10.17
CA SER A 363 10.00 13.72 10.82
C SER A 363 9.93 13.88 12.35
N ASP A 364 8.75 13.97 12.95
CA ASP A 364 8.58 14.18 14.40
C ASP A 364 7.29 13.55 14.92
N ASP A 365 7.40 12.39 15.57
CA ASP A 365 6.28 11.63 16.11
C ASP A 365 5.47 12.38 17.17
N THR A 366 6.06 13.34 17.86
CA THR A 366 5.42 14.08 18.93
C THR A 366 4.64 15.30 18.45
N LYS A 367 4.84 15.69 17.19
CA LYS A 367 4.18 16.83 16.57
C LYS A 367 2.87 16.39 15.90
N GLY A 368 1.76 16.86 16.43
CA GLY A 368 0.43 16.66 15.83
C GLY A 368 0.14 17.65 14.71
N ALA A 369 -1.03 17.46 14.06
CA ALA A 369 -1.60 18.37 13.08
C ALA A 369 -3.12 18.46 13.28
N PHE A 370 -3.92 18.39 12.23
CA PHE A 370 -5.38 18.55 12.29
C PHE A 370 -6.04 17.66 13.36
N LEU A 371 -5.74 16.35 13.41
CA LEU A 371 -6.33 15.43 14.40
C LEU A 371 -5.93 15.77 15.85
N ALA A 372 -4.83 16.49 16.06
CA ALA A 372 -4.44 16.98 17.38
C ALA A 372 -5.12 18.33 17.75
N GLY A 373 -5.99 18.87 16.90
CA GLY A 373 -6.63 20.17 17.09
C GLY A 373 -5.70 21.33 16.78
N LEU A 374 -4.72 21.15 15.90
CA LEU A 374 -3.77 22.17 15.46
C LEU A 374 -4.13 22.67 14.07
N ALA A 375 -4.45 23.98 13.97
CA ALA A 375 -4.77 24.63 12.71
C ALA A 375 -3.53 24.88 11.85
N GLY A 376 -3.74 24.95 10.52
CA GLY A 376 -2.71 25.33 9.55
C GLY A 376 -2.51 24.31 8.42
N GLU A 377 -3.04 23.09 8.57
CA GLU A 377 -2.92 22.01 7.60
C GLU A 377 -4.21 21.79 6.77
N GLU A 378 -5.20 22.66 6.91
CA GLU A 378 -6.47 22.50 6.22
C GLU A 378 -6.32 22.45 4.70
N GLU A 379 -5.41 23.25 4.12
CA GLU A 379 -5.16 23.24 2.67
C GLU A 379 -4.51 21.95 2.19
N SER A 380 -3.61 21.36 2.98
CA SER A 380 -3.01 20.05 2.70
C SER A 380 -4.09 18.94 2.66
N ILE A 381 -5.04 18.99 3.58
CA ILE A 381 -6.15 18.04 3.63
C ILE A 381 -7.15 18.30 2.50
N LYS A 382 -7.50 19.57 2.20
CA LYS A 382 -8.35 19.92 1.05
C LYS A 382 -7.74 19.42 -0.27
N PHE A 383 -6.43 19.59 -0.43
CA PHE A 383 -5.69 19.06 -1.57
C PHE A 383 -5.80 17.53 -1.68
N GLY A 384 -5.69 16.82 -0.55
CA GLY A 384 -5.96 15.38 -0.48
C GLY A 384 -7.41 15.02 -0.81
N ILE A 385 -8.39 15.80 -0.31
CA ILE A 385 -9.84 15.58 -0.56
C ILE A 385 -10.16 15.65 -2.06
N VAL A 386 -9.55 16.56 -2.81
CA VAL A 386 -9.77 16.66 -4.27
C VAL A 386 -8.98 15.66 -5.09
N GLY A 387 -8.16 14.80 -4.46
CA GLY A 387 -7.40 13.76 -5.17
C GLY A 387 -6.12 14.27 -5.84
N GLY A 388 -5.45 15.29 -5.28
CA GLY A 388 -4.19 15.83 -5.77
C GLY A 388 -4.28 16.61 -7.09
N ILE A 389 -5.49 16.90 -7.55
CA ILE A 389 -5.73 17.66 -8.79
C ILE A 389 -5.71 19.17 -8.56
N ALA A 390 -5.54 19.95 -9.64
CA ALA A 390 -5.79 21.39 -9.60
C ALA A 390 -7.28 21.68 -9.30
N HIS A 391 -7.55 22.42 -8.22
CA HIS A 391 -8.89 22.82 -7.82
C HIS A 391 -8.91 24.31 -7.44
N PRO A 392 -9.92 25.11 -7.91
CA PRO A 392 -9.91 26.57 -7.74
C PRO A 392 -9.99 27.05 -6.28
N GLN A 393 -10.46 26.19 -5.36
CA GLN A 393 -10.60 26.49 -3.94
C GLN A 393 -9.49 25.88 -3.07
N VAL A 394 -8.39 25.40 -3.65
CA VAL A 394 -7.20 24.93 -2.92
C VAL A 394 -6.05 25.89 -3.15
N ASP A 395 -5.57 26.50 -2.07
CA ASP A 395 -4.39 27.38 -2.10
C ASP A 395 -3.12 26.54 -1.99
N MET A 396 -2.52 26.19 -3.14
CA MET A 396 -1.30 25.39 -3.21
C MET A 396 -0.11 26.01 -2.47
N SER A 397 -0.10 27.33 -2.26
CA SER A 397 0.99 27.98 -1.50
C SER A 397 1.01 27.55 -0.03
N ARG A 398 -0.14 27.11 0.51
CA ARG A 398 -0.35 26.71 1.91
C ARG A 398 -0.33 25.18 2.09
N VAL A 399 -0.28 24.39 1.02
CA VAL A 399 -0.06 22.93 1.10
C VAL A 399 1.34 22.67 1.66
N ASN A 400 1.50 21.67 2.53
CA ASN A 400 2.75 21.45 3.28
C ASN A 400 3.96 21.12 2.39
N TYR A 401 3.85 20.17 1.46
CA TYR A 401 4.98 19.72 0.64
C TYR A 401 4.89 20.19 -0.80
N ASP A 402 3.81 19.85 -1.52
CA ASP A 402 3.66 20.18 -2.92
C ASP A 402 3.13 21.60 -3.13
N LYS A 403 3.76 22.33 -4.07
CA LYS A 403 3.34 23.68 -4.42
C LYS A 403 2.61 23.74 -5.78
N GLU A 404 2.49 22.59 -6.43
CA GLU A 404 1.77 22.40 -7.68
C GLU A 404 0.96 21.09 -7.62
N PRO A 405 -0.18 21.01 -8.29
CA PRO A 405 -0.93 19.76 -8.42
C PRO A 405 -0.10 18.70 -9.16
N TRP A 406 -0.13 17.46 -8.67
CA TRP A 406 0.72 16.40 -9.20
C TRP A 406 -0.03 15.26 -9.88
N THR A 407 -1.37 15.24 -9.84
CA THR A 407 -2.20 14.24 -10.53
C THR A 407 -2.93 14.83 -11.74
N ASN A 408 -3.14 14.02 -12.78
CA ASN A 408 -4.05 14.35 -13.89
C ASN A 408 -5.51 14.05 -13.52
N ASP A 409 -5.73 12.94 -12.84
CA ASP A 409 -7.04 12.47 -12.35
C ASP A 409 -6.91 11.97 -10.90
N PRO A 410 -7.98 12.00 -10.09
CA PRO A 410 -7.94 11.55 -8.69
C PRO A 410 -7.49 10.10 -8.51
N THR A 411 -7.67 9.26 -9.53
CA THR A 411 -7.23 7.85 -9.52
C THR A 411 -5.71 7.67 -9.43
N GLN A 412 -4.94 8.75 -9.58
CA GLN A 412 -3.50 8.76 -9.36
C GLN A 412 -3.10 9.10 -7.92
N GLN A 413 -4.05 9.34 -7.03
CA GLN A 413 -3.77 9.57 -5.61
C GLN A 413 -4.18 8.39 -4.75
N ILE A 414 -3.26 7.93 -3.88
CA ILE A 414 -3.57 7.08 -2.74
C ILE A 414 -3.82 7.97 -1.52
N SER A 415 -5.06 7.95 -1.04
CA SER A 415 -5.50 8.72 0.14
C SER A 415 -5.36 7.85 1.38
N TYR A 416 -4.61 8.30 2.38
CA TYR A 416 -4.33 7.54 3.59
C TYR A 416 -3.97 8.45 4.76
N VAL A 417 -4.04 7.91 5.98
CA VAL A 417 -3.63 8.58 7.21
C VAL A 417 -2.45 7.88 7.89
N SER A 418 -2.29 6.59 7.70
CA SER A 418 -1.13 5.82 8.13
C SER A 418 -0.92 4.57 7.27
N CYS A 419 0.25 3.95 7.38
CA CYS A 419 0.65 2.72 6.71
C CYS A 419 1.57 1.90 7.63
N HIS A 420 2.25 0.88 7.09
CA HIS A 420 3.22 0.09 7.88
C HIS A 420 4.44 0.91 8.31
N ASP A 421 4.88 1.87 7.47
CA ASP A 421 6.00 2.77 7.78
C ASP A 421 5.62 3.77 8.85
N ASP A 422 6.57 4.12 9.74
CA ASP A 422 6.35 5.00 10.85
C ASP A 422 5.35 4.40 11.87
N MET A 423 4.88 5.18 12.82
CA MET A 423 3.88 4.73 13.80
C MET A 423 2.53 4.42 13.14
N CYS A 424 1.87 3.34 13.54
CA CYS A 424 0.46 3.14 13.23
C CYS A 424 -0.39 4.27 13.84
N LEU A 425 -1.61 4.47 13.33
CA LEU A 425 -2.45 5.63 13.71
C LEU A 425 -2.65 5.76 15.22
N VAL A 426 -2.94 4.66 15.91
CA VAL A 426 -3.14 4.63 17.38
C VAL A 426 -1.90 5.13 18.11
N ASP A 427 -0.72 4.64 17.75
CA ASP A 427 0.54 5.04 18.40
C ASP A 427 0.88 6.50 18.10
N ARG A 428 0.67 6.93 16.85
CA ARG A 428 0.88 8.31 16.42
C ARG A 428 -0.02 9.28 17.18
N LEU A 429 -1.30 8.98 17.33
CA LEU A 429 -2.23 9.81 18.11
C LEU A 429 -1.84 9.85 19.58
N LYS A 430 -1.45 8.71 20.17
CA LYS A 430 -0.96 8.68 21.56
C LYS A 430 0.32 9.51 21.74
N ALA A 431 1.21 9.55 20.75
CA ALA A 431 2.44 10.31 20.83
C ALA A 431 2.24 11.81 20.60
N SER A 432 1.27 12.24 19.76
CA SER A 432 1.14 13.62 19.31
C SER A 432 0.00 14.40 19.97
N VAL A 433 -1.08 13.73 20.42
CA VAL A 433 -2.26 14.41 20.99
C VAL A 433 -2.08 14.63 22.50
N PRO A 434 -2.07 15.90 22.99
CA PRO A 434 -1.82 16.19 24.40
C PRO A 434 -2.80 15.50 25.35
N GLY A 435 -4.09 15.42 24.99
CA GLY A 435 -5.12 14.79 25.81
C GLY A 435 -4.93 13.29 26.02
N LEU A 436 -4.31 12.61 25.06
CA LEU A 436 -4.02 11.17 25.15
C LEU A 436 -2.76 10.88 26.00
N ARG A 437 -1.85 11.86 26.12
CA ARG A 437 -0.65 11.77 26.98
C ARG A 437 -0.91 12.16 28.43
N ASP A 438 -2.02 12.85 28.71
CA ASP A 438 -2.33 13.32 30.08
C ASP A 438 -2.68 12.15 30.99
N LYS A 439 -1.75 11.81 31.89
CA LYS A 439 -1.89 10.72 32.88
C LYS A 439 -2.92 11.03 33.98
N ASN A 440 -3.35 12.29 34.13
CA ASN A 440 -4.37 12.69 35.11
C ASN A 440 -5.78 12.39 34.61
N ARG A 441 -5.96 12.18 33.30
CA ARG A 441 -7.23 11.75 32.71
C ARG A 441 -7.44 10.23 32.90
N SER A 442 -8.71 9.83 33.02
CA SER A 442 -9.05 8.42 33.10
C SER A 442 -8.63 7.66 31.82
N ALA A 443 -8.34 6.38 31.95
CA ALA A 443 -8.05 5.52 30.78
C ALA A 443 -9.26 5.46 29.82
N SER A 444 -10.47 5.45 30.37
CA SER A 444 -11.71 5.47 29.59
C SER A 444 -11.84 6.72 28.73
N ASP A 445 -11.58 7.91 29.31
CA ASP A 445 -11.68 9.18 28.58
C ASP A 445 -10.63 9.27 27.46
N ARG A 446 -9.40 8.81 27.73
CA ARG A 446 -8.35 8.74 26.71
C ARG A 446 -8.71 7.79 25.57
N THR A 447 -9.25 6.61 25.89
CA THR A 447 -9.71 5.67 24.88
C THR A 447 -10.86 6.22 24.05
N ALA A 448 -11.82 6.90 24.69
CA ALA A 448 -12.92 7.53 23.98
C ALA A 448 -12.44 8.65 23.03
N GLU A 449 -11.48 9.47 23.45
CA GLU A 449 -10.87 10.49 22.59
C GLU A 449 -10.08 9.84 21.43
N LEU A 450 -9.28 8.80 21.71
CA LEU A 450 -8.55 8.06 20.70
C LEU A 450 -9.48 7.51 19.61
N ILE A 451 -10.59 6.88 20.00
CA ILE A 451 -11.59 6.35 19.06
C ILE A 451 -12.15 7.47 18.19
N ARG A 452 -12.58 8.60 18.78
CA ARG A 452 -13.11 9.73 17.98
C ARG A 452 -12.12 10.22 16.94
N LEU A 453 -10.86 10.38 17.30
CA LEU A 453 -9.81 10.88 16.40
C LEU A 453 -9.45 9.87 15.30
N ASP A 454 -9.41 8.59 15.63
CA ASP A 454 -9.23 7.50 14.67
C ASP A 454 -10.35 7.51 13.61
N LEU A 455 -11.62 7.51 14.07
CA LEU A 455 -12.77 7.54 13.18
C LEU A 455 -12.84 8.83 12.33
N LEU A 456 -12.45 9.98 12.89
CA LEU A 456 -12.39 11.24 12.16
C LEU A 456 -11.33 11.20 11.04
N GLY A 457 -10.13 10.67 11.34
CA GLY A 457 -9.06 10.51 10.36
C GLY A 457 -9.47 9.62 9.20
N GLN A 458 -10.08 8.49 9.49
CA GLN A 458 -10.57 7.58 8.45
C GLN A 458 -11.76 8.16 7.66
N THR A 459 -12.63 8.94 8.32
CA THR A 459 -13.71 9.61 7.57
C THR A 459 -13.14 10.58 6.55
N ALA A 460 -12.09 11.34 6.88
CA ALA A 460 -11.41 12.19 5.91
C ALA A 460 -10.85 11.38 4.72
N VAL A 461 -10.23 10.23 4.97
CA VAL A 461 -9.71 9.35 3.91
C VAL A 461 -10.83 8.82 3.02
N PHE A 462 -11.87 8.23 3.59
CA PHE A 462 -12.91 7.54 2.83
C PHE A 462 -13.91 8.47 2.14
N THR A 463 -14.02 9.72 2.55
CA THR A 463 -14.85 10.74 1.88
C THR A 463 -14.07 11.57 0.86
N SER A 464 -12.75 11.39 0.77
CA SER A 464 -11.89 12.01 -0.24
C SER A 464 -12.04 11.36 -1.60
N GLN A 465 -11.76 12.10 -2.67
CA GLN A 465 -11.56 11.55 -3.99
C GLN A 465 -10.23 10.78 -4.06
N GLY A 466 -10.01 9.98 -5.09
CA GLY A 466 -8.82 9.11 -5.17
C GLY A 466 -9.07 7.69 -4.65
N VAL A 467 -8.02 7.00 -4.28
CA VAL A 467 -8.05 5.59 -3.86
C VAL A 467 -7.77 5.49 -2.36
N PRO A 468 -8.75 5.07 -1.54
CA PRO A 468 -8.56 4.94 -0.11
C PRO A 468 -7.68 3.74 0.24
N PHE A 469 -6.82 3.96 1.21
CA PHE A 469 -5.85 2.99 1.72
C PHE A 469 -5.78 3.09 3.24
N PHE A 470 -5.72 1.97 3.94
CA PHE A 470 -5.53 1.93 5.38
C PHE A 470 -4.76 0.68 5.83
N LEU A 471 -4.03 0.83 6.94
CA LEU A 471 -3.25 -0.24 7.55
C LEU A 471 -4.17 -1.28 8.21
N ALA A 472 -3.92 -2.54 7.97
CA ALA A 472 -4.66 -3.64 8.56
C ALA A 472 -4.54 -3.65 10.10
N GLY A 473 -5.69 -3.75 10.75
CA GLY A 473 -5.83 -3.71 12.21
C GLY A 473 -6.24 -2.34 12.76
N GLU A 474 -6.24 -1.26 11.97
CA GLU A 474 -6.75 0.04 12.41
C GLU A 474 -8.23 -0.04 12.81
N GLU A 475 -9.02 -0.82 12.07
CA GLU A 475 -10.42 -1.10 12.36
C GLU A 475 -10.68 -1.83 13.69
N MET A 476 -9.61 -2.20 14.39
CA MET A 476 -9.64 -2.75 15.75
C MET A 476 -8.65 -2.05 16.70
N LEU A 477 -8.26 -0.80 16.40
CA LEU A 477 -7.30 -0.01 17.17
C LEU A 477 -5.95 -0.71 17.35
N ARG A 478 -5.32 -1.12 16.26
CA ARG A 478 -3.99 -1.73 16.27
C ARG A 478 -2.98 -0.84 16.96
N ASP A 479 -2.23 -1.42 17.88
CA ASP A 479 -1.23 -0.77 18.74
C ASP A 479 0.09 -1.53 18.61
N LYS A 480 1.14 -0.87 18.18
CA LYS A 480 2.50 -1.38 18.10
C LYS A 480 3.38 -0.89 19.28
N LYS A 481 2.72 -0.46 20.36
CA LYS A 481 3.34 -0.04 21.63
C LYS A 481 4.29 1.15 21.50
N GLY A 482 4.02 2.02 20.54
CA GLY A 482 4.82 3.21 20.26
C GLY A 482 6.10 2.93 19.47
N GLU A 483 6.24 1.74 18.86
CA GLU A 483 7.38 1.44 18.00
C GLU A 483 7.28 2.21 16.69
N HIS A 484 8.23 3.11 16.44
CA HIS A 484 8.27 3.94 15.26
C HIS A 484 8.58 3.12 13.99
N ASN A 485 9.55 2.20 14.06
CA ASN A 485 10.02 1.42 12.93
C ASN A 485 10.13 -0.06 13.30
N SER A 486 9.02 -0.77 13.16
CA SER A 486 8.87 -2.13 13.66
C SER A 486 9.33 -3.23 12.69
N PHE A 487 10.11 -2.89 11.64
CA PHE A 487 10.45 -3.80 10.53
C PHE A 487 11.11 -5.13 10.98
N SER A 488 11.85 -5.12 12.08
CA SER A 488 12.51 -6.29 12.68
C SER A 488 12.13 -6.51 14.16
N SER A 489 11.09 -5.82 14.62
CA SER A 489 10.57 -5.99 15.99
C SER A 489 9.86 -7.35 16.14
N PRO A 490 9.82 -7.92 17.35
CA PRO A 490 9.22 -9.24 17.55
C PRO A 490 7.71 -9.26 17.25
N ASP A 491 7.16 -10.47 17.07
CA ASP A 491 5.72 -10.70 16.86
C ASP A 491 4.85 -9.94 17.86
N SER A 492 5.25 -9.91 19.14
CA SER A 492 4.51 -9.23 20.21
C SER A 492 4.32 -7.72 20.03
N ILE A 493 5.05 -7.11 19.10
CA ILE A 493 4.88 -5.71 18.66
C ILE A 493 4.00 -5.66 17.39
N ASN A 494 4.23 -6.59 16.46
CA ASN A 494 3.63 -6.54 15.13
C ASN A 494 2.30 -7.28 15.02
N GLU A 495 2.05 -8.31 15.84
CA GLU A 495 0.84 -9.14 15.78
C GLU A 495 -0.46 -8.37 16.05
N PHE A 496 -1.54 -8.84 15.47
CA PHE A 496 -2.87 -8.30 15.76
C PHE A 496 -3.40 -8.81 17.10
N ASN A 497 -3.96 -7.92 17.89
CA ASN A 497 -4.77 -8.31 19.05
C ASN A 497 -6.24 -8.46 18.64
N TRP A 498 -6.62 -9.65 18.21
CA TRP A 498 -7.99 -9.95 17.76
C TRP A 498 -9.06 -9.81 18.86
N ASN A 499 -8.66 -9.77 20.13
CA ASN A 499 -9.59 -9.49 21.24
C ASN A 499 -10.18 -8.08 21.14
N ASN A 500 -9.48 -7.15 20.48
CA ASN A 500 -9.95 -5.79 20.30
C ASN A 500 -11.26 -5.70 19.49
N LEU A 501 -11.55 -6.67 18.61
CA LEU A 501 -12.85 -6.74 17.94
C LEU A 501 -14.02 -6.89 18.92
N LYS A 502 -13.79 -7.57 20.05
CA LYS A 502 -14.79 -7.73 21.11
C LYS A 502 -14.78 -6.54 22.08
N GLN A 503 -13.62 -5.95 22.27
CA GLN A 503 -13.45 -4.83 23.19
C GLN A 503 -13.93 -3.49 22.59
N TYR A 504 -13.74 -3.30 21.28
CA TYR A 504 -14.07 -2.08 20.54
C TYR A 504 -14.92 -2.37 19.28
N PRO A 505 -16.04 -3.08 19.40
CA PRO A 505 -16.82 -3.49 18.24
C PRO A 505 -17.34 -2.30 17.42
N GLN A 506 -17.56 -1.15 18.06
CA GLN A 506 -18.02 0.07 17.41
C GLN A 506 -17.01 0.63 16.39
N VAL A 507 -15.70 0.39 16.59
CA VAL A 507 -14.67 0.84 15.65
C VAL A 507 -14.76 0.02 14.37
N PHE A 508 -14.79 -1.30 14.48
CA PHE A 508 -14.95 -2.20 13.32
C PHE A 508 -16.25 -1.89 12.55
N GLU A 509 -17.37 -1.71 13.25
CA GLU A 509 -18.66 -1.42 12.62
C GLU A 509 -18.64 -0.07 11.90
N TYR A 510 -17.93 0.94 12.45
CA TYR A 510 -17.78 2.23 11.79
C TYR A 510 -16.99 2.11 10.50
N TYR A 511 -15.81 1.44 10.50
CA TYR A 511 -15.01 1.21 9.30
C TYR A 511 -15.81 0.46 8.24
N ARG A 512 -16.49 -0.61 8.62
CA ARG A 512 -17.35 -1.38 7.72
C ARG A 512 -18.41 -0.48 7.06
N ASN A 513 -19.10 0.32 7.85
CA ASN A 513 -20.17 1.19 7.34
C ASN A 513 -19.60 2.34 6.49
N LEU A 514 -18.41 2.86 6.83
CA LEU A 514 -17.72 3.88 6.05
C LEU A 514 -17.28 3.35 4.67
N ILE A 515 -16.76 2.14 4.63
CA ILE A 515 -16.43 1.43 3.39
C ILE A 515 -17.71 1.21 2.55
N GLN A 516 -18.80 0.77 3.19
CA GLN A 516 -20.06 0.54 2.50
C GLN A 516 -20.65 1.84 1.95
N LEU A 517 -20.65 2.92 2.74
CA LEU A 517 -21.07 4.26 2.32
C LEU A 517 -20.33 4.70 1.05
N ARG A 518 -18.99 4.58 1.03
CA ARG A 518 -18.20 4.92 -0.16
C ARG A 518 -18.54 4.04 -1.37
N LYS A 519 -18.76 2.75 -1.17
CA LYS A 519 -19.12 1.81 -2.25
C LYS A 519 -20.52 2.07 -2.81
N ASN A 520 -21.46 2.48 -1.98
CA ASN A 520 -22.83 2.76 -2.39
C ASN A 520 -22.98 4.13 -3.05
N HIS A 521 -22.09 5.08 -2.73
CA HIS A 521 -22.19 6.48 -3.19
C HIS A 521 -21.02 6.84 -4.13
N PRO A 522 -21.22 6.74 -5.47
CA PRO A 522 -20.21 7.10 -6.47
C PRO A 522 -19.69 8.54 -6.35
N ALA A 523 -20.44 9.45 -5.74
CA ALA A 523 -20.02 10.82 -5.48
C ALA A 523 -18.69 10.91 -4.70
N PHE A 524 -18.37 9.94 -3.83
CA PHE A 524 -17.09 9.88 -3.09
C PHE A 524 -15.93 9.33 -3.92
N ARG A 525 -16.15 8.89 -5.16
CA ARG A 525 -15.14 8.23 -6.00
C ARG A 525 -15.20 8.68 -7.46
N LEU A 526 -15.33 9.99 -7.65
CA LEU A 526 -15.26 10.61 -8.97
C LEU A 526 -13.87 10.37 -9.56
N SER A 527 -13.81 9.69 -10.70
CA SER A 527 -12.54 9.24 -11.29
C SER A 527 -11.88 10.25 -12.23
N LYS A 528 -12.52 11.40 -12.46
CA LYS A 528 -12.06 12.44 -13.40
C LYS A 528 -11.93 13.80 -12.74
N ALA A 529 -10.83 14.50 -13.03
CA ALA A 529 -10.56 15.81 -12.48
C ALA A 529 -11.67 16.83 -12.80
N ASP A 530 -12.22 16.81 -14.02
CA ASP A 530 -13.32 17.69 -14.41
C ASP A 530 -14.60 17.42 -13.62
N ALA A 531 -14.88 16.15 -13.31
CA ALA A 531 -16.02 15.79 -12.47
C ALA A 531 -15.85 16.31 -11.04
N VAL A 532 -14.64 16.18 -10.48
CA VAL A 532 -14.36 16.73 -9.14
C VAL A 532 -14.52 18.25 -9.13
N ARG A 533 -13.91 18.96 -10.08
CA ARG A 533 -14.06 20.44 -10.17
C ARG A 533 -15.51 20.90 -10.35
N LYS A 534 -16.34 20.11 -11.01
CA LYS A 534 -17.74 20.42 -11.26
C LYS A 534 -18.63 20.16 -10.04
N HIS A 535 -18.39 19.06 -9.33
CA HIS A 535 -19.31 18.53 -8.34
C HIS A 535 -18.86 18.76 -6.91
N LEU A 536 -17.56 18.95 -6.62
CA LEU A 536 -17.03 19.22 -5.29
C LEU A 536 -16.82 20.74 -5.09
N GLU A 537 -17.29 21.27 -3.99
CA GLU A 537 -16.98 22.62 -3.53
C GLU A 537 -16.69 22.64 -2.03
N PHE A 538 -15.72 23.44 -1.60
CA PHE A 538 -15.49 23.70 -0.18
C PHE A 538 -16.41 24.80 0.31
N LEU A 539 -17.02 24.59 1.49
CA LEU A 539 -17.88 25.55 2.15
C LEU A 539 -17.04 26.40 3.12
N PRO A 540 -17.40 27.69 3.29
CA PRO A 540 -16.75 28.52 4.30
C PRO A 540 -16.94 27.97 5.71
N THR A 541 -15.88 27.91 6.51
CA THR A 541 -15.88 27.39 7.88
C THR A 541 -15.95 28.53 8.92
N VAL A 542 -16.66 29.59 8.61
CA VAL A 542 -16.90 30.69 9.55
C VAL A 542 -17.95 30.26 10.55
N CYS A 543 -17.60 30.21 11.83
CA CYS A 543 -18.58 29.96 12.89
C CYS A 543 -19.50 31.18 13.06
N THR A 544 -20.80 30.92 13.06
CA THR A 544 -21.78 31.91 13.48
C THR A 544 -21.73 32.04 15.00
N THR A 545 -21.02 33.06 15.53
CA THR A 545 -21.13 33.39 16.94
C THR A 545 -22.49 34.04 17.19
N ALA A 546 -23.21 33.60 18.21
CA ALA A 546 -24.54 34.09 18.60
C ALA A 546 -24.65 35.59 18.99
N ASN A 547 -23.60 36.38 18.72
CA ASN A 547 -23.52 37.81 19.07
C ASN A 547 -23.36 38.73 17.85
N ALA A 548 -23.95 38.37 16.69
CA ALA A 548 -23.87 39.20 15.48
C ALA A 548 -24.74 40.48 15.49
N GLU A 549 -25.39 40.83 16.60
CA GLU A 549 -26.26 42.03 16.67
C GLU A 549 -25.50 43.37 16.77
N THR A 550 -24.15 43.37 16.87
CA THR A 550 -23.36 44.62 17.04
C THR A 550 -22.18 44.78 16.07
N ALA A 551 -22.08 43.99 15.01
CA ALA A 551 -20.98 44.14 14.04
C ALA A 551 -21.32 45.20 12.99
N ASN A 552 -20.62 46.34 12.99
CA ASN A 552 -20.64 47.35 11.92
C ASN A 552 -20.12 46.76 10.60
N ALA A 553 -20.63 47.25 9.47
CA ALA A 553 -20.33 46.75 8.12
C ALA A 553 -18.82 46.72 7.74
N GLU A 554 -17.95 47.41 8.44
CA GLU A 554 -16.49 47.41 8.24
C GLU A 554 -15.78 46.24 8.94
N THR A 555 -16.39 45.61 9.96
CA THR A 555 -15.87 44.39 10.63
C THR A 555 -16.29 43.10 9.94
N ALA A 556 -17.23 43.13 9.02
CA ALA A 556 -17.69 41.97 8.26
C ALA A 556 -16.67 41.47 7.22
N GLN A 557 -15.60 42.22 6.93
CA GLN A 557 -14.57 41.86 5.93
C GLN A 557 -13.39 41.05 6.48
N GLN A 558 -13.37 40.71 7.77
CA GLN A 558 -12.33 39.87 8.38
C GLN A 558 -12.91 38.74 9.25
N GLN A 559 -13.92 38.04 8.76
CA GLN A 559 -14.30 36.80 9.41
C GLN A 559 -13.19 35.75 9.12
N LYS A 560 -12.34 35.50 10.13
CA LYS A 560 -11.30 34.48 10.07
C LYS A 560 -11.97 33.11 10.00
N GLU A 561 -11.57 32.30 9.01
CA GLU A 561 -11.98 30.88 8.96
C GLU A 561 -11.64 30.19 10.29
N GLU A 562 -12.53 29.35 10.77
CA GLU A 562 -12.32 28.53 11.96
C GLU A 562 -11.27 27.48 11.64
N GLY A 563 -10.17 27.43 12.39
CA GLY A 563 -9.15 26.41 12.25
C GLY A 563 -9.64 25.04 12.72
N CYS A 564 -9.03 23.99 12.22
CA CYS A 564 -9.35 22.60 12.52
C CYS A 564 -10.78 22.18 12.17
N VAL A 565 -11.39 22.84 11.18
CA VAL A 565 -12.66 22.45 10.58
C VAL A 565 -12.52 22.48 9.07
N ILE A 566 -13.03 21.45 8.41
CA ILE A 566 -13.12 21.39 6.95
C ILE A 566 -14.56 21.03 6.60
N ALA A 567 -15.17 21.78 5.70
CA ALA A 567 -16.49 21.48 5.18
C ALA A 567 -16.47 21.49 3.65
N PHE A 568 -17.04 20.46 3.04
CA PHE A 568 -17.19 20.39 1.58
C PHE A 568 -18.53 19.79 1.19
N ARG A 569 -18.95 20.11 -0.01
CA ARG A 569 -20.20 19.67 -0.61
C ARG A 569 -19.95 18.96 -1.92
N LEU A 570 -20.63 17.85 -2.12
CA LEU A 570 -20.78 17.18 -3.40
C LEU A 570 -22.19 17.48 -3.91
N LYS A 571 -22.30 18.22 -5.03
CA LYS A 571 -23.54 18.81 -5.53
C LYS A 571 -23.88 18.37 -6.95
N ASN A 572 -25.16 18.55 -7.34
CA ASN A 572 -25.66 18.26 -8.69
C ASN A 572 -25.33 16.81 -9.11
N LEU A 573 -25.65 15.85 -8.25
CA LEU A 573 -25.25 14.45 -8.39
C LEU A 573 -26.28 13.61 -9.17
N GLU A 574 -27.29 14.21 -9.76
CA GLU A 574 -28.30 13.51 -10.56
C GLU A 574 -27.62 12.73 -11.71
N GLY A 575 -27.92 11.44 -11.77
CA GLY A 575 -27.30 10.52 -12.73
C GLY A 575 -25.91 9.99 -12.34
N ILE A 576 -25.35 10.46 -11.22
CA ILE A 576 -24.09 9.99 -10.64
C ILE A 576 -24.37 9.16 -9.39
N ASP A 577 -25.24 9.68 -8.51
CA ASP A 577 -25.52 9.12 -7.18
C ASP A 577 -27.02 9.03 -6.91
N THR A 578 -27.41 8.22 -5.95
CA THR A 578 -28.79 8.18 -5.42
C THR A 578 -29.09 9.37 -4.49
N TRP A 579 -28.05 9.99 -3.95
CA TRP A 579 -28.14 11.26 -3.24
C TRP A 579 -27.79 12.40 -4.18
N ARG A 580 -28.67 13.40 -4.26
CA ARG A 580 -28.45 14.55 -5.16
C ARG A 580 -27.47 15.59 -4.62
N ASP A 581 -27.28 15.57 -3.29
CA ASP A 581 -26.44 16.52 -2.56
C ASP A 581 -25.87 15.88 -1.29
N ILE A 582 -24.59 16.07 -1.02
CA ILE A 582 -23.91 15.53 0.16
C ILE A 582 -23.05 16.64 0.75
N ILE A 583 -23.13 16.84 2.08
CA ILE A 583 -22.24 17.75 2.82
C ILE A 583 -21.45 16.93 3.83
N VAL A 584 -20.13 17.09 3.83
CA VAL A 584 -19.22 16.48 4.80
C VAL A 584 -18.57 17.60 5.61
N ILE A 585 -18.63 17.48 6.94
CA ILE A 585 -17.98 18.40 7.87
C ILE A 585 -17.09 17.59 8.79
N LEU A 586 -15.81 17.95 8.83
CA LEU A 586 -14.78 17.36 9.69
C LEU A 586 -14.38 18.38 10.74
N ASN A 587 -14.55 18.06 12.02
CA ASN A 587 -14.22 18.94 13.15
C ASN A 587 -13.22 18.25 14.08
N ALA A 588 -12.00 18.73 14.12
CA ALA A 588 -10.98 18.26 15.06
C ALA A 588 -10.87 19.08 16.35
N ASN A 589 -11.69 20.15 16.49
CA ASN A 589 -11.75 20.94 17.71
C ASN A 589 -12.34 20.14 18.88
N LYS A 590 -11.98 20.53 20.11
CA LYS A 590 -12.51 19.93 21.35
C LYS A 590 -13.93 20.45 21.71
N GLU A 591 -14.45 21.39 20.94
CA GLU A 591 -15.81 21.91 21.05
C GLU A 591 -16.60 21.60 19.78
N ALA A 592 -17.91 21.52 19.91
CA ALA A 592 -18.82 21.49 18.78
C ALA A 592 -18.72 22.79 17.97
N LYS A 593 -18.88 22.70 16.65
CA LYS A 593 -18.84 23.85 15.75
C LYS A 593 -20.11 23.93 14.91
N THR A 594 -20.66 25.13 14.75
CA THR A 594 -21.81 25.37 13.87
C THR A 594 -21.34 26.05 12.60
N ILE A 595 -21.58 25.40 11.47
CA ILE A 595 -21.11 25.82 10.16
C ILE A 595 -22.30 26.17 9.28
N ALA A 596 -22.17 27.27 8.51
CA ALA A 596 -23.16 27.64 7.51
C ALA A 596 -23.17 26.60 6.37
N ILE A 597 -24.38 26.15 6.01
CA ILE A 597 -24.62 25.24 4.90
C ILE A 597 -25.67 25.83 3.97
N PRO A 598 -25.79 25.39 2.70
CA PRO A 598 -26.91 25.77 1.85
C PRO A 598 -28.24 25.46 2.51
N GLU A 599 -29.20 26.40 2.38
CA GLU A 599 -30.52 26.22 2.98
C GLU A 599 -31.24 24.99 2.42
N GLY A 600 -31.74 24.15 3.30
CA GLY A 600 -32.37 22.89 2.88
C GLY A 600 -32.87 22.03 4.02
N GLU A 601 -33.40 20.89 3.66
CA GLU A 601 -33.72 19.77 4.55
C GLU A 601 -32.79 18.60 4.22
N TYR A 602 -31.98 18.18 5.19
CA TYR A 602 -30.95 17.17 5.04
C TYR A 602 -31.17 16.01 6.01
N SER A 603 -31.08 14.80 5.51
CA SER A 603 -30.94 13.62 6.36
C SER A 603 -29.49 13.51 6.85
N VAL A 604 -29.30 12.95 8.04
CA VAL A 604 -27.98 12.75 8.66
C VAL A 604 -27.51 11.33 8.39
N ALA A 605 -26.44 11.15 7.63
CA ALA A 605 -25.85 9.84 7.35
C ALA A 605 -24.75 9.46 8.35
N CYS A 606 -24.00 10.44 8.88
CA CYS A 606 -22.95 10.20 9.86
C CYS A 606 -23.01 11.25 10.96
N SER A 607 -23.00 10.82 12.20
CA SER A 607 -22.87 11.67 13.40
C SER A 607 -22.37 10.84 14.58
N ASN A 608 -21.51 11.42 15.43
CA ASN A 608 -21.06 10.83 16.70
C ASN A 608 -20.56 9.37 16.60
N GLY A 609 -19.77 9.05 15.57
CA GLY A 609 -19.23 7.71 15.39
C GLY A 609 -20.27 6.67 14.94
N VAL A 610 -21.43 7.11 14.45
CA VAL A 610 -22.46 6.24 13.87
C VAL A 610 -22.67 6.61 12.40
N ILE A 611 -22.78 5.61 11.54
CA ILE A 611 -23.14 5.77 10.11
C ILE A 611 -24.41 4.98 9.83
N ASN A 612 -25.38 5.64 9.18
CA ASN A 612 -26.62 5.02 8.68
C ASN A 612 -27.10 5.75 7.42
N GLU A 613 -27.05 5.09 6.28
CA GLU A 613 -27.43 5.63 4.97
C GLU A 613 -28.95 5.91 4.85
N ASP A 614 -29.78 5.32 5.70
CA ASP A 614 -31.22 5.60 5.76
C ASP A 614 -31.56 6.86 6.56
N GLY A 615 -30.59 7.37 7.31
CA GLY A 615 -30.70 8.56 8.16
C GLY A 615 -30.66 8.27 9.65
N ILE A 616 -30.08 9.20 10.41
CA ILE A 616 -29.96 9.18 11.87
C ILE A 616 -30.89 10.28 12.44
N GLY A 617 -31.85 9.90 13.25
CA GLY A 617 -32.76 10.85 13.91
C GLY A 617 -33.66 11.61 12.94
N MET A 618 -34.02 12.85 13.30
CA MET A 618 -34.85 13.72 12.45
C MET A 618 -33.99 14.51 11.46
N PRO A 619 -34.46 14.75 10.22
CA PRO A 619 -33.75 15.60 9.27
C PRO A 619 -33.44 16.98 9.84
N LEU A 620 -32.26 17.48 9.54
CA LEU A 620 -31.83 18.84 9.84
C LEU A 620 -32.45 19.81 8.82
N LYS A 621 -33.09 20.88 9.32
CA LYS A 621 -33.70 21.91 8.47
C LYS A 621 -33.05 23.26 8.74
N GLY A 622 -32.73 23.98 7.69
CA GLY A 622 -32.17 25.33 7.79
C GLY A 622 -30.92 25.56 6.99
N LYS A 623 -30.11 26.50 7.44
CA LYS A 623 -28.89 26.98 6.77
C LYS A 623 -27.63 26.81 7.62
N GLU A 624 -27.72 26.05 8.69
CA GLU A 624 -26.61 25.78 9.63
C GLU A 624 -26.62 24.32 10.06
N ALA A 625 -25.44 23.78 10.28
CA ALA A 625 -25.25 22.45 10.82
C ALA A 625 -24.22 22.46 11.97
N THR A 626 -24.55 21.78 13.06
CA THR A 626 -23.63 21.62 14.19
C THR A 626 -22.99 20.26 14.13
N VAL A 627 -21.65 20.24 14.09
CA VAL A 627 -20.81 19.05 14.18
C VAL A 627 -20.19 18.97 15.57
N ASP A 628 -20.27 17.80 16.19
CA ASP A 628 -19.74 17.58 17.54
C ASP A 628 -18.21 17.69 17.60
N ALA A 629 -17.68 17.79 18.82
CA ALA A 629 -16.24 17.83 19.08
C ALA A 629 -15.53 16.56 18.58
N GLN A 630 -14.40 16.72 17.90
CA GLN A 630 -13.56 15.64 17.38
C GLN A 630 -14.40 14.58 16.62
N SER A 631 -15.23 15.05 15.69
CA SER A 631 -16.21 14.21 14.99
C SER A 631 -16.39 14.64 13.54
N ALA A 632 -17.03 13.78 12.78
CA ALA A 632 -17.50 14.05 11.42
C ALA A 632 -19.03 14.10 11.38
N LEU A 633 -19.57 14.93 10.50
CA LEU A 633 -20.98 15.00 10.16
C LEU A 633 -21.13 14.82 8.65
N ILE A 634 -21.98 13.89 8.23
CA ILE A 634 -22.32 13.70 6.81
C ILE A 634 -23.83 13.89 6.68
N LEU A 635 -24.20 14.87 5.85
CA LEU A 635 -25.58 15.22 5.53
C LEU A 635 -25.86 14.90 4.07
N PHE A 636 -27.10 14.53 3.75
CA PHE A 636 -27.49 14.25 2.38
C PHE A 636 -28.92 14.66 2.06
N GLN A 637 -29.20 14.85 0.77
CA GLN A 637 -30.53 14.98 0.18
C GLN A 637 -30.74 13.89 -0.86
N LYS A 638 -31.94 13.26 -0.84
CA LYS A 638 -32.37 12.30 -1.87
C LYS A 638 -32.94 13.01 -3.09
#